data_2f3f6d56a7d4025f5f22df13a3e72324
#
_entry.id   2f3f6d56a7d4025f5f22df13a3e72324
#
_cell.length_a   1.000
_cell.length_b   1.000
_cell.length_c   1.000
_cell.angle_alpha   90.00
_cell.angle_beta   90.00
_cell.angle_gamma   90.00
#
_symmetry.space_group_name_H-M   'P 1'
#
loop_
_entity.id
_entity.type
_entity.pdbx_description
1 polymer ?
#
loop_
_entity_poly.entity_id
_entity_poly.type
_entity_poly.pdbx_seq_one_letter_code
_entity_poly.pdbx_strand_id
1 'polypeptide(L)'
;MSEQIAICIDTPALGDTLAAIPTLRKLSKAYESKLIVFSSKPFLFENHPLVSKALKLDDPLRDDPSVKVYRTFMPIVGQTYDLRGEKVEFRSSNMDIRQFHAVSLGFSLTNDEMEMDLYIERERDLGIEDYVIIHPTHTWPTRTWDQDKWQELVNRLNAKGIPVVAVGRDSHEVGTFSVDKPVMSLDIKLGVNLLNDPNNDPAELRWMMNHKARAIITMDSGLLHIAGTTDVNIIQLGSSIDPKLRAPYRKGTQDYKYTYVGGGCDIFCSSNMKYNVKEHRTIQAVPPQIYCLENKPTFECHPSVDKTFNAVLDLYDDLPLDQTYTTKDMSDKKKLLFLAPHLSTGGMPQFVLKRVEAMSTVSEYEIHVVEYTQYSTVYNVQRDQLIEKLGDRFHSIGYLNSLDITQRGEMLMKKIEEINPDIIHIDECPESFDGFNQLDRSAMDWLYGKSWKVVETSHNIWFDSANKVNDPDAYFMCTPYHLETFSERGGLKPVIEYPIIDNKPSTLEKAKARGTLGLSIDKIHILNVGLWTQGKNQAEGVNIARIVEASHPGQFQFHFVGNQAENFENYWGPVMKNLPDNVTVWGERTDVNTFMSACDAFMFNSTWECSPLALREAIGHGLITFSRDLPQYKDMFTPYIVPFTDDLHENVDQLIRTLKSSEDQGKNIPDNDLQRFTQQHIDWYQQTLDTPRGPKQPIKPSWKIEYIDGPKLTCVNAGSEGLRAEFWDGSDLVYAPDNLQTGYWYKPARRWWTEWTLKLYT
;
A
#
# COMPACT_ATOMS: atom_id res chain seq x y z
N MET A 1 -17.77 52.70 37.14
CA MET A 1 -18.12 51.29 36.71
C MET A 1 -16.80 50.56 36.60
N SER A 2 -16.68 49.38 37.16
CA SER A 2 -15.46 48.57 36.98
C SER A 2 -15.30 48.23 35.51
N GLU A 3 -14.11 48.40 34.97
CA GLU A 3 -13.73 48.06 33.61
C GLU A 3 -14.11 46.59 33.34
N GLN A 4 -14.88 46.30 32.28
CA GLN A 4 -15.25 44.93 31.91
C GLN A 4 -14.11 44.32 31.08
N ILE A 5 -13.69 43.13 31.45
CA ILE A 5 -12.58 42.45 30.76
C ILE A 5 -13.16 41.38 29.80
N ALA A 6 -12.66 41.39 28.59
CA ALA A 6 -13.07 40.43 27.56
C ALA A 6 -11.87 39.73 26.90
N ILE A 7 -12.11 38.51 26.44
CA ILE A 7 -11.20 37.77 25.54
C ILE A 7 -11.89 37.53 24.20
N CYS A 8 -11.22 37.92 23.14
CA CYS A 8 -11.66 37.63 21.76
C CYS A 8 -10.85 36.48 21.20
N ILE A 9 -11.52 35.37 20.94
CA ILE A 9 -10.94 34.13 20.39
C ILE A 9 -11.31 34.07 18.92
N ASP A 10 -10.45 34.65 18.09
CA ASP A 10 -10.69 34.82 16.67
C ASP A 10 -10.16 33.62 15.87
N THR A 11 -10.88 32.52 15.98
CA THR A 11 -10.61 31.27 15.21
C THR A 11 -11.91 30.59 14.81
N PRO A 12 -12.04 30.09 13.56
CA PRO A 12 -13.20 29.29 13.14
C PRO A 12 -13.13 27.84 13.60
N ALA A 13 -11.95 27.34 13.98
CA ALA A 13 -11.74 25.93 14.31
C ALA A 13 -12.18 25.62 15.75
N LEU A 14 -12.88 24.50 15.92
CA LEU A 14 -13.39 24.04 17.21
C LEU A 14 -12.27 23.78 18.22
N GLY A 15 -11.25 23.01 17.80
CA GLY A 15 -10.13 22.63 18.65
C GLY A 15 -9.32 23.84 19.11
N ASP A 16 -9.04 24.78 18.19
CA ASP A 16 -8.31 26.01 18.52
C ASP A 16 -9.10 26.90 19.49
N THR A 17 -10.43 26.94 19.35
CA THR A 17 -11.29 27.67 20.29
C THR A 17 -11.19 27.11 21.71
N LEU A 18 -11.25 25.77 21.84
CA LEU A 18 -11.10 25.09 23.14
C LEU A 18 -9.70 25.27 23.72
N ALA A 19 -8.67 25.28 22.89
CA ALA A 19 -7.29 25.47 23.31
C ALA A 19 -7.02 26.87 23.94
N ALA A 20 -7.91 27.83 23.77
CA ALA A 20 -7.83 29.15 24.43
C ALA A 20 -8.33 29.14 25.89
N ILE A 21 -8.99 28.07 26.37
CA ILE A 21 -9.55 27.97 27.73
C ILE A 21 -8.49 28.14 28.82
N PRO A 22 -7.30 27.53 28.76
CA PRO A 22 -6.23 27.78 29.71
C PRO A 22 -5.84 29.27 29.80
N THR A 23 -5.80 29.94 28.64
CA THR A 23 -5.51 31.38 28.57
C THR A 23 -6.63 32.22 29.19
N LEU A 24 -7.89 31.85 28.95
CA LEU A 24 -9.05 32.46 29.59
C LEU A 24 -8.94 32.37 31.12
N ARG A 25 -8.54 31.21 31.66
CA ARG A 25 -8.30 31.02 33.10
C ARG A 25 -7.23 31.97 33.65
N LYS A 26 -6.09 32.09 32.93
CA LYS A 26 -5.01 33.02 33.31
C LYS A 26 -5.49 34.46 33.31
N LEU A 27 -6.22 34.88 32.29
CA LEU A 27 -6.73 36.24 32.18
C LEU A 27 -7.76 36.54 33.27
N SER A 28 -8.72 35.61 33.51
CA SER A 28 -9.71 35.75 34.59
C SER A 28 -9.05 35.89 35.98
N LYS A 29 -8.01 35.07 36.22
CA LYS A 29 -7.21 35.15 37.47
C LYS A 29 -6.45 36.48 37.60
N ALA A 30 -5.86 36.96 36.50
CA ALA A 30 -5.09 38.22 36.52
C ALA A 30 -5.95 39.44 36.82
N TYR A 31 -7.23 39.40 36.46
CA TYR A 31 -8.18 40.49 36.69
C TYR A 31 -9.18 40.21 37.82
N GLU A 32 -9.09 39.07 38.47
CA GLU A 32 -10.01 38.62 39.52
C GLU A 32 -11.50 38.80 39.15
N SER A 33 -11.81 38.54 37.88
CA SER A 33 -13.16 38.79 37.34
C SER A 33 -13.59 37.70 36.34
N LYS A 34 -14.93 37.52 36.20
CA LYS A 34 -15.49 36.80 35.09
C LYS A 34 -15.33 37.58 33.79
N LEU A 35 -15.04 36.89 32.72
CA LEU A 35 -14.74 37.50 31.43
C LEU A 35 -15.97 37.49 30.50
N ILE A 36 -15.98 38.44 29.59
CA ILE A 36 -16.81 38.35 28.37
C ILE A 36 -15.97 37.61 27.33
N VAL A 37 -16.56 36.64 26.64
CA VAL A 37 -15.90 35.89 25.56
C VAL A 37 -16.54 36.22 24.22
N PHE A 38 -15.76 36.72 23.29
CA PHE A 38 -16.14 36.87 21.90
C PHE A 38 -15.55 35.71 21.09
N SER A 39 -16.38 34.91 20.41
CA SER A 39 -15.95 33.73 19.65
C SER A 39 -16.86 33.47 18.47
N SER A 40 -16.34 32.80 17.44
CA SER A 40 -17.15 32.22 16.38
C SER A 40 -18.04 31.07 16.88
N LYS A 41 -17.72 30.52 18.08
CA LYS A 41 -18.41 29.40 18.73
C LYS A 41 -18.78 29.74 20.21
N PRO A 42 -19.60 30.76 20.45
CA PRO A 42 -19.90 31.20 21.80
C PRO A 42 -20.55 30.13 22.67
N PHE A 43 -21.27 29.18 22.05
CA PHE A 43 -21.92 28.07 22.75
C PHE A 43 -20.93 27.18 23.53
N LEU A 44 -19.65 27.10 23.16
CA LEU A 44 -18.64 26.35 23.90
C LEU A 44 -18.36 26.92 25.30
N PHE A 45 -18.74 28.19 25.55
CA PHE A 45 -18.51 28.87 26.80
C PHE A 45 -19.79 29.04 27.64
N GLU A 46 -20.90 28.43 27.21
CA GLU A 46 -22.12 28.37 27.99
C GLU A 46 -21.87 27.64 29.31
N ASN A 47 -22.41 28.18 30.39
CA ASN A 47 -22.25 27.69 31.77
C ASN A 47 -20.80 27.64 32.28
N HIS A 48 -19.84 28.19 31.57
CA HIS A 48 -18.47 28.21 32.04
C HIS A 48 -18.32 29.14 33.26
N PRO A 49 -17.77 28.66 34.40
CA PRO A 49 -17.79 29.40 35.67
C PRO A 49 -17.05 30.76 35.64
N LEU A 50 -16.08 30.87 34.74
CA LEU A 50 -15.27 32.09 34.56
C LEU A 50 -15.79 33.05 33.48
N VAL A 51 -16.92 32.71 32.86
CA VAL A 51 -17.52 33.51 31.78
C VAL A 51 -18.79 34.19 32.28
N SER A 52 -18.88 35.50 32.07
CA SER A 52 -20.08 36.30 32.38
C SER A 52 -21.04 36.36 31.20
N LYS A 53 -20.47 36.46 29.97
CA LYS A 53 -21.22 36.44 28.70
C LYS A 53 -20.38 35.78 27.62
N ALA A 54 -21.00 34.94 26.77
CA ALA A 54 -20.41 34.40 25.57
C ALA A 54 -21.14 34.96 24.35
N LEU A 55 -20.45 35.70 23.51
CA LEU A 55 -20.97 36.50 22.42
C LEU A 55 -20.29 36.15 21.09
N LYS A 56 -20.95 36.45 19.98
CA LYS A 56 -20.35 36.32 18.65
C LYS A 56 -19.24 37.35 18.42
N LEU A 57 -18.34 37.05 17.46
CA LEU A 57 -17.22 37.95 17.12
C LEU A 57 -17.65 39.33 16.61
N ASP A 58 -18.83 39.44 16.04
CA ASP A 58 -19.42 40.66 15.48
C ASP A 58 -20.36 41.41 16.44
N ASP A 59 -20.45 40.98 17.70
CA ASP A 59 -21.28 41.65 18.71
C ASP A 59 -20.76 43.05 18.97
N PRO A 60 -21.65 44.10 18.96
CA PRO A 60 -21.25 45.51 19.14
C PRO A 60 -20.55 45.80 20.47
N LEU A 61 -20.79 45.01 21.52
CA LEU A 61 -20.16 45.16 22.82
C LEU A 61 -18.63 45.00 22.74
N ARG A 62 -18.12 44.36 21.70
CA ARG A 62 -16.68 44.21 21.46
C ARG A 62 -15.96 45.57 21.25
N ASP A 63 -16.64 46.49 20.64
CA ASP A 63 -16.09 47.80 20.28
C ASP A 63 -16.52 48.89 21.28
N ASP A 64 -17.19 48.51 22.39
CA ASP A 64 -17.57 49.44 23.46
C ASP A 64 -16.33 49.88 24.28
N PRO A 65 -16.08 51.18 24.46
CA PRO A 65 -14.91 51.67 25.18
C PRO A 65 -14.87 51.28 26.67
N SER A 66 -15.99 50.84 27.26
CA SER A 66 -16.03 50.33 28.65
C SER A 66 -15.54 48.86 28.76
N VAL A 67 -15.27 48.19 27.66
CA VAL A 67 -14.80 46.82 27.61
C VAL A 67 -13.35 46.76 27.13
N LYS A 68 -12.48 46.24 27.98
CA LYS A 68 -11.09 45.99 27.61
C LYS A 68 -10.96 44.62 26.98
N VAL A 69 -10.69 44.57 25.68
CA VAL A 69 -10.66 43.34 24.87
C VAL A 69 -9.23 42.86 24.65
N TYR A 70 -8.92 41.66 25.10
CA TYR A 70 -7.70 40.91 24.78
C TYR A 70 -7.94 39.98 23.63
N ARG A 71 -7.14 40.02 22.56
CA ARG A 71 -7.32 39.19 21.38
C ARG A 71 -6.28 38.07 21.32
N THR A 72 -6.75 36.83 21.20
CA THR A 72 -5.92 35.73 20.81
C THR A 72 -6.15 35.43 19.33
N PHE A 73 -5.10 35.07 18.63
CA PHE A 73 -5.17 34.80 17.20
C PHE A 73 -4.95 33.35 16.92
N MET A 74 -5.66 32.82 15.90
CA MET A 74 -5.18 31.62 15.21
C MET A 74 -3.96 32.03 14.38
N PRO A 75 -2.82 31.35 14.51
CA PRO A 75 -1.72 31.58 13.59
C PRO A 75 -2.12 31.06 12.23
N ILE A 76 -2.49 31.96 11.36
CA ILE A 76 -2.41 31.67 9.91
C ILE A 76 -0.92 31.42 9.66
N VAL A 77 -0.62 30.33 8.91
CA VAL A 77 0.72 30.08 8.40
C VAL A 77 1.20 31.34 7.70
N GLY A 78 2.03 32.11 8.38
CA GLY A 78 2.40 33.46 7.97
C GLY A 78 2.91 34.24 9.19
N GLN A 79 3.53 35.34 8.99
CA GLN A 79 4.14 36.17 9.99
C GLN A 79 3.07 36.77 10.95
N THR A 80 3.20 36.50 12.23
CA THR A 80 2.43 37.21 13.26
C THR A 80 3.31 38.30 13.87
N TYR A 81 2.67 39.36 14.34
CA TYR A 81 3.32 40.39 15.11
C TYR A 81 2.87 40.25 16.57
N ASP A 82 3.80 40.39 17.51
CA ASP A 82 3.45 40.41 18.92
C ASP A 82 2.69 41.71 19.29
N LEU A 83 2.24 41.82 20.54
CA LEU A 83 1.53 42.98 21.02
C LEU A 83 2.38 44.31 20.99
N ARG A 84 3.68 44.18 20.71
CA ARG A 84 4.62 45.31 20.55
C ARG A 84 4.87 45.65 19.09
N GLY A 85 4.26 44.92 18.15
CA GLY A 85 4.46 45.09 16.72
C GLY A 85 5.74 44.45 16.20
N GLU A 86 6.43 43.64 17.00
CA GLU A 86 7.60 42.88 16.55
C GLU A 86 7.17 41.64 15.83
N LYS A 87 7.89 41.33 14.73
CA LYS A 87 7.66 40.17 13.93
C LYS A 87 8.07 38.91 14.68
N VAL A 88 7.09 38.10 15.08
CA VAL A 88 7.33 36.84 15.72
C VAL A 88 7.11 35.74 14.70
N GLU A 89 8.15 34.96 14.41
CA GLU A 89 8.04 33.73 13.59
C GLU A 89 7.41 32.61 14.43
N PHE A 90 6.12 32.75 14.74
CA PHE A 90 5.35 31.71 15.38
C PHE A 90 4.73 30.79 14.34
N ARG A 91 4.94 29.52 14.54
CA ARG A 91 4.22 28.50 13.82
C ARG A 91 3.44 27.67 14.82
N SER A 92 2.13 27.71 14.72
CA SER A 92 1.23 26.91 15.55
C SER A 92 1.56 25.41 15.49
N SER A 93 2.20 24.97 14.40
CA SER A 93 2.64 23.60 14.22
C SER A 93 3.81 23.18 15.12
N ASN A 94 4.60 24.13 15.63
CA ASN A 94 5.80 23.84 16.44
C ASN A 94 5.61 24.14 17.92
N MET A 95 4.45 24.61 18.32
CA MET A 95 4.12 24.93 19.69
C MET A 95 2.81 24.23 20.06
N ASP A 96 2.70 23.87 21.34
CA ASP A 96 1.41 23.45 21.86
C ASP A 96 0.40 24.58 21.66
N ILE A 97 -0.75 24.25 21.09
CA ILE A 97 -1.74 25.23 20.70
C ILE A 97 -2.26 26.05 21.91
N ARG A 98 -2.29 25.45 23.08
CA ARG A 98 -2.70 26.10 24.33
C ARG A 98 -1.66 27.15 24.77
N GLN A 99 -0.37 26.77 24.68
CA GLN A 99 0.72 27.72 24.91
C GLN A 99 0.68 28.87 23.92
N PHE A 100 0.32 28.60 22.68
CA PHE A 100 0.22 29.62 21.65
C PHE A 100 -0.77 30.73 22.05
N HIS A 101 -1.98 30.34 22.46
CA HIS A 101 -2.97 31.34 22.94
C HIS A 101 -2.48 32.11 24.16
N ALA A 102 -1.80 31.47 25.09
CA ALA A 102 -1.27 32.13 26.27
C ALA A 102 -0.14 33.14 25.95
N VAL A 103 0.81 32.72 25.11
CA VAL A 103 1.95 33.56 24.71
C VAL A 103 1.48 34.80 23.94
N SER A 104 0.43 34.66 23.10
CA SER A 104 -0.16 35.80 22.38
C SER A 104 -0.65 36.93 23.30
N LEU A 105 -0.94 36.60 24.56
CA LEU A 105 -1.36 37.57 25.59
C LEU A 105 -0.27 37.85 26.66
N GLY A 106 0.95 37.33 26.43
CA GLY A 106 2.08 37.52 27.35
C GLY A 106 2.08 36.59 28.55
N PHE A 107 1.28 35.52 28.52
CA PHE A 107 1.28 34.46 29.55
C PHE A 107 2.13 33.27 29.13
N SER A 108 2.53 32.48 30.12
CA SER A 108 3.03 31.09 29.90
C SER A 108 2.18 30.14 30.74
N LEU A 109 1.99 28.92 30.24
CA LEU A 109 1.28 27.86 30.93
C LEU A 109 2.27 26.82 31.44
N THR A 110 2.11 26.40 32.69
CA THR A 110 2.71 25.15 33.16
C THR A 110 1.90 23.96 32.66
N ASN A 111 2.45 22.75 32.75
CA ASN A 111 1.72 21.55 32.34
C ASN A 111 0.36 21.44 33.03
N ASP A 112 0.31 21.69 34.36
CA ASP A 112 -0.95 21.64 35.14
C ASP A 112 -1.99 22.67 34.72
N GLU A 113 -1.58 23.71 34.03
CA GLU A 113 -2.45 24.80 33.57
C GLU A 113 -2.98 24.55 32.14
N MET A 114 -2.47 23.53 31.45
CA MET A 114 -2.89 23.21 30.08
C MET A 114 -4.21 22.44 29.98
N GLU A 115 -4.79 22.00 31.10
CA GLU A 115 -6.08 21.34 31.13
C GLU A 115 -7.16 22.22 30.48
N MET A 116 -8.00 21.61 29.67
CA MET A 116 -9.18 22.23 29.09
C MET A 116 -10.41 21.71 29.80
N ASP A 117 -11.33 22.60 30.06
CA ASP A 117 -12.60 22.32 30.70
C ASP A 117 -13.79 22.80 29.85
N LEU A 118 -14.85 22.03 29.81
CA LEU A 118 -16.05 22.34 29.04
C LEU A 118 -17.29 22.00 29.87
N TYR A 119 -18.23 22.91 29.91
CA TYR A 119 -19.40 22.86 30.81
C TYR A 119 -20.73 22.69 30.06
N ILE A 120 -20.66 22.38 28.76
CA ILE A 120 -21.83 22.09 27.95
C ILE A 120 -22.03 20.57 27.90
N GLU A 121 -23.24 20.12 28.08
CA GLU A 121 -23.63 18.74 27.96
C GLU A 121 -25.13 18.64 27.64
N ARG A 122 -25.46 17.75 26.69
CA ARG A 122 -26.84 17.47 26.32
C ARG A 122 -26.97 15.98 26.06
N GLU A 123 -27.96 15.35 26.71
CA GLU A 123 -28.20 13.94 26.61
C GLU A 123 -28.47 13.50 25.16
N ARG A 124 -27.80 12.43 24.77
CA ARG A 124 -28.00 11.71 23.51
C ARG A 124 -27.82 10.21 23.73
N ASP A 125 -28.88 9.55 24.17
CA ASP A 125 -28.87 8.11 24.33
C ASP A 125 -29.22 7.43 23.00
N LEU A 126 -28.34 6.57 22.49
CA LEU A 126 -28.53 5.79 21.27
C LEU A 126 -29.10 4.40 21.54
N GLY A 127 -29.41 4.08 22.80
CA GLY A 127 -29.89 2.75 23.20
C GLY A 127 -28.79 1.67 23.16
N ILE A 128 -27.52 2.06 23.03
CA ILE A 128 -26.37 1.16 23.09
C ILE A 128 -25.35 1.71 24.08
N GLU A 129 -24.58 0.81 24.68
CA GLU A 129 -23.57 1.16 25.67
C GLU A 129 -22.23 0.55 25.30
N ASP A 130 -21.17 1.02 25.93
CA ASP A 130 -19.82 0.47 25.84
C ASP A 130 -19.27 0.41 24.41
N TYR A 131 -19.63 1.40 23.59
CA TYR A 131 -19.23 1.50 22.20
C TYR A 131 -17.95 2.32 22.00
N VAL A 132 -17.33 2.12 20.85
CA VAL A 132 -16.21 2.94 20.36
C VAL A 132 -16.74 4.02 19.42
N ILE A 133 -16.47 5.29 19.76
CA ILE A 133 -16.71 6.39 18.83
C ILE A 133 -15.55 6.43 17.84
N ILE A 134 -15.84 6.49 16.56
CA ILE A 134 -14.85 6.76 15.51
C ILE A 134 -15.14 8.10 14.86
N HIS A 135 -14.08 8.86 14.57
CA HIS A 135 -14.17 10.15 13.88
C HIS A 135 -13.31 10.11 12.60
N PRO A 136 -13.86 9.58 11.50
CA PRO A 136 -13.09 9.29 10.29
C PRO A 136 -12.81 10.53 9.42
N THR A 137 -13.36 11.70 9.76
CA THR A 137 -13.38 12.85 8.86
C THR A 137 -12.44 13.96 9.30
N HIS A 138 -11.74 14.58 8.35
CA HIS A 138 -10.91 15.74 8.57
C HIS A 138 -10.80 16.64 7.33
N THR A 139 -10.29 17.86 7.53
CA THR A 139 -10.09 18.84 6.46
C THR A 139 -8.80 18.66 5.66
N TRP A 140 -7.87 17.84 6.12
CA TRP A 140 -6.54 17.70 5.52
C TRP A 140 -6.26 16.24 5.17
N PRO A 141 -5.74 15.95 3.98
CA PRO A 141 -5.38 14.57 3.58
C PRO A 141 -4.44 13.88 4.58
N THR A 142 -3.42 14.56 5.10
CA THR A 142 -2.49 14.03 6.11
C THR A 142 -3.13 13.73 7.47
N ARG A 143 -4.38 14.10 7.67
CA ARG A 143 -5.19 13.83 8.87
C ARG A 143 -6.45 13.03 8.54
N THR A 144 -6.52 12.45 7.36
CA THR A 144 -7.66 11.63 6.92
C THR A 144 -7.17 10.22 6.64
N TRP A 145 -7.63 9.28 7.46
CA TRP A 145 -7.37 7.87 7.22
C TRP A 145 -8.34 7.36 6.18
N ASP A 146 -7.88 6.51 5.26
CA ASP A 146 -8.68 6.05 4.12
C ASP A 146 -9.96 5.33 4.55
N GLN A 147 -11.03 5.47 3.74
CA GLN A 147 -12.31 4.83 4.01
C GLN A 147 -12.18 3.32 4.18
N ASP A 148 -11.36 2.66 3.37
CA ASP A 148 -11.16 1.21 3.42
C ASP A 148 -10.58 0.76 4.76
N LYS A 149 -9.64 1.53 5.33
CA LYS A 149 -9.06 1.27 6.65
C LYS A 149 -10.10 1.46 7.77
N TRP A 150 -10.92 2.51 7.67
CA TRP A 150 -12.01 2.71 8.62
C TRP A 150 -13.04 1.60 8.54
N GLN A 151 -13.41 1.18 7.33
CA GLN A 151 -14.37 0.09 7.14
C GLN A 151 -13.82 -1.24 7.65
N GLU A 152 -12.56 -1.54 7.42
CA GLU A 152 -11.91 -2.73 7.96
C GLU A 152 -11.89 -2.71 9.49
N LEU A 153 -11.52 -1.57 10.10
CA LEU A 153 -11.56 -1.43 11.55
C LEU A 153 -12.96 -1.67 12.12
N VAL A 154 -13.99 -1.06 11.51
CA VAL A 154 -15.42 -1.25 11.90
C VAL A 154 -15.80 -2.72 11.80
N ASN A 155 -15.47 -3.39 10.70
CA ASN A 155 -15.80 -4.80 10.50
C ASN A 155 -15.15 -5.67 11.59
N ARG A 156 -13.88 -5.42 11.92
CA ARG A 156 -13.15 -6.17 12.95
C ARG A 156 -13.68 -5.92 14.36
N LEU A 157 -14.02 -4.67 14.70
CA LEU A 157 -14.64 -4.34 15.99
C LEU A 157 -16.01 -4.99 16.12
N ASN A 158 -16.85 -4.90 15.10
CA ASN A 158 -18.18 -5.53 15.09
C ASN A 158 -18.09 -7.05 15.16
N ALA A 159 -17.10 -7.68 14.52
CA ALA A 159 -16.84 -9.12 14.63
C ALA A 159 -16.46 -9.55 16.06
N LYS A 160 -15.91 -8.65 16.85
CA LYS A 160 -15.63 -8.85 18.30
C LYS A 160 -16.81 -8.50 19.20
N GLY A 161 -17.95 -8.15 18.65
CA GLY A 161 -19.11 -7.73 19.43
C GLY A 161 -18.96 -6.33 20.00
N ILE A 162 -18.00 -5.54 19.56
CA ILE A 162 -17.78 -4.15 19.99
C ILE A 162 -18.62 -3.24 19.12
N PRO A 163 -19.61 -2.52 19.67
CA PRO A 163 -20.41 -1.58 18.92
C PRO A 163 -19.59 -0.35 18.49
N VAL A 164 -19.86 0.18 17.31
CA VAL A 164 -19.16 1.34 16.76
C VAL A 164 -20.16 2.47 16.47
N VAL A 165 -19.80 3.69 16.85
CA VAL A 165 -20.53 4.90 16.51
C VAL A 165 -19.65 5.82 15.69
N ALA A 166 -19.96 6.00 14.42
CA ALA A 166 -19.24 6.91 13.54
C ALA A 166 -19.85 8.32 13.62
N VAL A 167 -19.02 9.32 13.88
CA VAL A 167 -19.43 10.73 14.00
C VAL A 167 -18.60 11.64 13.10
N GLY A 168 -19.13 12.79 12.77
CA GLY A 168 -18.44 13.79 11.92
C GLY A 168 -19.21 14.05 10.63
N ARG A 169 -18.52 14.68 9.68
CA ARG A 169 -19.04 14.94 8.33
C ARG A 169 -18.29 14.06 7.34
N ASP A 170 -18.88 13.79 6.18
CA ASP A 170 -18.11 13.17 5.11
C ASP A 170 -16.93 14.10 4.73
N SER A 171 -15.86 13.49 4.26
CA SER A 171 -14.61 14.20 3.98
C SER A 171 -14.39 14.47 2.48
N HIS A 172 -15.45 14.43 1.68
CA HIS A 172 -15.33 14.59 0.22
C HIS A 172 -14.75 15.97 -0.15
N GLU A 173 -15.29 17.01 0.46
CA GLU A 173 -14.73 18.36 0.36
C GLU A 173 -14.89 19.07 1.70
N VAL A 174 -13.82 19.20 2.45
CA VAL A 174 -13.85 19.93 3.70
C VAL A 174 -12.80 21.04 3.63
N GLY A 175 -13.25 22.26 3.55
CA GLY A 175 -12.39 23.44 3.41
C GLY A 175 -11.88 23.61 1.97
N THR A 176 -10.59 23.91 1.81
CA THR A 176 -9.96 24.20 0.51
C THR A 176 -9.22 23.01 -0.11
N PHE A 177 -9.31 21.83 0.47
CA PHE A 177 -8.52 20.67 0.06
C PHE A 177 -9.42 19.47 -0.25
N SER A 178 -9.17 18.82 -1.38
CA SER A 178 -9.75 17.52 -1.71
C SER A 178 -8.99 16.39 -1.01
N VAL A 179 -9.68 15.32 -0.65
CA VAL A 179 -9.13 14.09 -0.11
C VAL A 179 -9.22 13.02 -1.17
N ASP A 180 -8.13 12.31 -1.45
CA ASP A 180 -8.09 11.30 -2.53
C ASP A 180 -9.06 10.14 -2.29
N LYS A 181 -9.17 9.71 -1.04
CA LYS A 181 -10.10 8.65 -0.62
C LYS A 181 -10.97 9.16 0.53
N PRO A 182 -11.97 9.98 0.25
CA PRO A 182 -12.83 10.54 1.28
C PRO A 182 -13.67 9.47 1.96
N VAL A 183 -13.92 9.65 3.26
CA VAL A 183 -14.88 8.81 3.97
C VAL A 183 -16.28 9.36 3.71
N MET A 184 -17.01 8.71 2.82
CA MET A 184 -18.36 9.11 2.41
C MET A 184 -19.45 8.42 3.24
N SER A 185 -19.23 7.12 3.54
CA SER A 185 -20.16 6.30 4.31
C SER A 185 -19.41 5.12 4.89
N LEU A 186 -19.94 4.56 5.97
CA LEU A 186 -19.45 3.32 6.57
C LEU A 186 -20.62 2.36 6.78
N ASP A 187 -20.41 1.08 6.46
CA ASP A 187 -21.35 0.01 6.80
C ASP A 187 -21.07 -0.46 8.24
N ILE A 188 -21.95 -0.12 9.16
CA ILE A 188 -21.84 -0.46 10.58
C ILE A 188 -22.94 -1.44 10.92
N LYS A 189 -22.59 -2.72 11.12
CA LYS A 189 -23.55 -3.79 11.44
C LYS A 189 -23.94 -3.83 12.90
N LEU A 190 -23.01 -3.48 13.78
CA LEU A 190 -23.23 -3.36 15.22
C LEU A 190 -22.83 -1.96 15.66
N GLY A 191 -23.84 -1.10 15.89
CA GLY A 191 -23.64 0.31 16.26
C GLY A 191 -24.48 1.26 15.44
N VAL A 192 -24.04 2.52 15.32
CA VAL A 192 -24.80 3.59 14.67
C VAL A 192 -23.88 4.45 13.78
N ASN A 193 -24.32 4.69 12.57
CA ASN A 193 -23.64 5.65 11.69
C ASN A 193 -24.30 7.03 11.79
N LEU A 194 -23.61 7.97 12.42
CA LEU A 194 -24.02 9.37 12.60
C LEU A 194 -23.19 10.32 11.73
N LEU A 195 -22.51 9.83 10.70
CA LEU A 195 -21.85 10.72 9.74
C LEU A 195 -22.90 11.65 9.11
N ASN A 196 -22.58 12.95 9.06
CA ASN A 196 -23.47 14.00 8.53
C ASN A 196 -24.77 14.24 9.32
N ASP A 197 -24.93 13.65 10.48
CA ASP A 197 -26.08 13.95 11.34
C ASP A 197 -26.04 15.42 11.79
N PRO A 198 -27.08 16.21 11.53
CA PRO A 198 -27.12 17.61 11.95
C PRO A 198 -27.07 17.81 13.46
N ASN A 199 -27.41 16.78 14.23
CA ASN A 199 -27.38 16.78 15.70
C ASN A 199 -26.03 16.37 16.28
N ASN A 200 -24.97 16.22 15.48
CA ASN A 200 -23.61 16.00 15.97
C ASN A 200 -23.01 17.27 16.55
N ASP A 201 -23.61 17.80 17.59
CA ASP A 201 -23.02 18.97 18.25
C ASP A 201 -22.06 18.58 19.41
N PRO A 202 -21.17 19.48 19.81
CA PRO A 202 -20.19 19.22 20.86
C PRO A 202 -20.79 18.80 22.21
N ALA A 203 -21.95 19.32 22.58
CA ALA A 203 -22.60 19.01 23.85
C ALA A 203 -23.13 17.56 23.88
N GLU A 204 -23.73 17.09 22.78
CA GLU A 204 -24.19 15.71 22.65
C GLU A 204 -23.01 14.73 22.57
N LEU A 205 -22.00 15.05 21.77
CA LEU A 205 -20.80 14.21 21.65
C LEU A 205 -20.09 14.09 22.99
N ARG A 206 -20.03 15.18 23.76
CA ARG A 206 -19.43 15.17 25.10
C ARG A 206 -20.24 14.29 26.06
N TRP A 207 -21.56 14.37 26.03
CA TRP A 207 -22.43 13.52 26.85
C TRP A 207 -22.19 12.02 26.51
N MET A 208 -22.17 11.67 25.23
CA MET A 208 -21.91 10.30 24.77
C MET A 208 -20.56 9.78 25.29
N MET A 209 -19.50 10.61 25.23
CA MET A 209 -18.17 10.28 25.73
C MET A 209 -18.11 10.09 27.24
N ASN A 210 -18.86 10.87 28.00
CA ASN A 210 -18.87 10.80 29.46
C ASN A 210 -19.70 9.63 29.99
N HIS A 211 -20.74 9.22 29.27
CA HIS A 211 -21.77 8.34 29.85
C HIS A 211 -21.90 6.97 29.18
N LYS A 212 -21.51 6.83 27.90
CA LYS A 212 -21.83 5.64 27.12
C LYS A 212 -20.66 5.05 26.32
N ALA A 213 -19.70 5.87 25.90
CA ALA A 213 -18.61 5.41 25.09
C ALA A 213 -17.45 4.85 25.95
N ARG A 214 -16.88 3.71 25.54
CA ARG A 214 -15.64 3.18 26.11
C ARG A 214 -14.43 3.94 25.65
N ALA A 215 -14.37 4.27 24.36
CA ALA A 215 -13.27 4.95 23.74
C ALA A 215 -13.69 5.83 22.57
N ILE A 216 -12.80 6.74 22.20
CA ILE A 216 -12.86 7.46 20.93
C ILE A 216 -11.58 7.26 20.14
N ILE A 217 -11.71 7.00 18.84
CA ILE A 217 -10.62 6.95 17.87
C ILE A 217 -10.73 8.17 16.98
N THR A 218 -9.71 9.00 16.98
CA THR A 218 -9.69 10.22 16.17
C THR A 218 -8.26 10.61 15.80
N MET A 219 -8.10 11.35 14.72
CA MET A 219 -6.85 12.03 14.42
C MET A 219 -6.77 13.36 15.17
N ASP A 220 -5.75 14.17 14.94
CA ASP A 220 -5.65 15.54 15.44
C ASP A 220 -6.80 16.40 14.88
N SER A 221 -7.85 16.57 15.65
CA SER A 221 -9.11 17.19 15.25
C SER A 221 -9.76 17.95 16.42
N GLY A 222 -10.80 18.73 16.13
CA GLY A 222 -11.59 19.39 17.17
C GLY A 222 -12.21 18.40 18.17
N LEU A 223 -12.54 17.20 17.73
CA LEU A 223 -13.12 16.17 18.58
C LEU A 223 -12.12 15.57 19.57
N LEU A 224 -10.83 15.52 19.22
CA LEU A 224 -9.75 15.16 20.13
C LEU A 224 -9.74 16.10 21.37
N HIS A 225 -9.94 17.40 21.13
CA HIS A 225 -9.95 18.40 22.20
C HIS A 225 -11.23 18.31 23.05
N ILE A 226 -12.39 18.00 22.45
CA ILE A 226 -13.61 17.72 23.22
C ILE A 226 -13.40 16.48 24.09
N ALA A 227 -12.90 15.40 23.53
CA ALA A 227 -12.59 14.18 24.25
C ALA A 227 -11.62 14.43 25.43
N GLY A 228 -10.68 15.36 25.26
CA GLY A 228 -9.79 15.84 26.31
C GLY A 228 -10.49 16.46 27.52
N THR A 229 -11.75 16.90 27.38
CA THR A 229 -12.58 17.44 28.48
C THR A 229 -13.48 16.40 29.14
N THR A 230 -13.31 15.12 28.83
CA THR A 230 -14.10 13.99 29.32
C THR A 230 -13.22 12.89 29.91
N ASP A 231 -13.82 11.87 30.49
CA ASP A 231 -13.11 10.70 31.01
C ASP A 231 -12.99 9.53 30.04
N VAL A 232 -13.40 9.69 28.78
CA VAL A 232 -13.35 8.63 27.76
C VAL A 232 -11.89 8.25 27.43
N ASN A 233 -11.63 6.98 27.13
CA ASN A 233 -10.33 6.59 26.59
C ASN A 233 -10.13 7.19 25.19
N ILE A 234 -8.96 7.78 24.95
CA ILE A 234 -8.64 8.42 23.67
C ILE A 234 -7.56 7.62 22.95
N ILE A 235 -7.86 7.21 21.72
CA ILE A 235 -6.90 6.65 20.78
C ILE A 235 -6.69 7.70 19.69
N GLN A 236 -5.55 8.39 19.75
CA GLN A 236 -5.17 9.35 18.71
C GLN A 236 -4.36 8.67 17.64
N LEU A 237 -4.85 8.72 16.40
CA LEU A 237 -4.13 8.22 15.23
C LEU A 237 -3.05 9.19 14.78
N GLY A 238 -1.94 8.63 14.30
CA GLY A 238 -0.80 9.37 13.79
C GLY A 238 -1.14 10.24 12.58
N SER A 239 -0.53 11.41 12.53
CA SER A 239 -0.63 12.38 11.45
C SER A 239 0.72 13.07 11.22
N SER A 240 0.75 14.05 10.33
CA SER A 240 1.94 14.86 10.08
C SER A 240 2.30 15.84 11.22
N ILE A 241 1.51 15.87 12.30
CA ILE A 241 1.72 16.76 13.47
C ILE A 241 2.24 15.93 14.65
N ASP A 242 3.22 16.47 15.37
CA ASP A 242 3.71 15.87 16.61
C ASP A 242 2.56 15.77 17.64
N PRO A 243 2.21 14.56 18.08
CA PRO A 243 1.13 14.35 19.03
C PRO A 243 1.34 15.10 20.34
N LYS A 244 2.59 15.32 20.78
CA LYS A 244 2.92 16.07 21.99
C LYS A 244 2.38 17.49 21.98
N LEU A 245 2.19 18.07 20.80
CA LEU A 245 1.68 19.44 20.63
C LEU A 245 0.15 19.49 20.62
N ARG A 246 -0.53 18.36 20.63
CA ARG A 246 -1.99 18.24 20.51
C ARG A 246 -2.61 17.33 21.54
N ALA A 247 -1.82 16.46 22.16
CA ALA A 247 -2.32 15.53 23.16
C ALA A 247 -3.14 16.24 24.23
N PRO A 248 -4.33 15.74 24.58
CA PRO A 248 -5.12 16.33 25.64
C PRO A 248 -4.39 16.21 26.99
N TYR A 249 -4.45 17.28 27.76
CA TYR A 249 -3.94 17.28 29.11
C TYR A 249 -5.10 17.13 30.10
N ARG A 250 -5.04 16.12 30.97
CA ARG A 250 -6.05 15.84 31.99
C ARG A 250 -5.39 15.74 33.36
N LYS A 251 -5.85 16.51 34.31
CA LYS A 251 -5.32 16.50 35.67
C LYS A 251 -5.64 15.19 36.37
N GLY A 252 -4.62 14.45 36.78
CA GLY A 252 -4.75 13.21 37.53
C GLY A 252 -5.10 11.95 36.74
N THR A 253 -5.28 12.02 35.43
CA THR A 253 -5.65 10.87 34.59
C THR A 253 -4.77 10.68 33.35
N GLN A 254 -3.64 11.35 33.29
CA GLN A 254 -2.81 11.49 32.11
C GLN A 254 -2.31 10.20 31.51
N ASP A 255 -1.86 9.28 32.35
CA ASP A 255 -1.09 8.12 31.90
C ASP A 255 -1.97 6.92 31.49
N TYR A 256 -3.27 6.98 31.76
CA TYR A 256 -4.12 5.78 31.68
C TYR A 256 -5.21 5.82 30.60
N LYS A 257 -5.52 6.98 30.04
CA LYS A 257 -6.67 7.15 29.13
C LYS A 257 -6.33 7.83 27.81
N TYR A 258 -5.07 7.86 27.45
CA TYR A 258 -4.63 8.39 26.17
C TYR A 258 -3.57 7.50 25.55
N THR A 259 -3.84 7.03 24.35
CA THR A 259 -2.93 6.20 23.55
C THR A 259 -2.70 6.86 22.20
N TYR A 260 -1.44 7.06 21.84
CA TYR A 260 -1.05 7.46 20.49
C TYR A 260 -0.68 6.26 19.66
N VAL A 261 -1.29 6.14 18.49
CA VAL A 261 -1.03 5.04 17.54
C VAL A 261 -0.48 5.64 16.25
N GLY A 262 0.84 5.55 16.06
CA GLY A 262 1.54 6.07 14.89
C GLY A 262 1.85 5.00 13.86
N GLY A 263 2.08 5.41 12.62
CA GLY A 263 2.44 4.53 11.52
C GLY A 263 3.92 4.09 11.52
N GLY A 264 4.80 4.84 12.20
CA GLY A 264 6.24 4.58 12.23
C GLY A 264 7.09 5.74 11.68
N CYS A 265 6.47 6.75 11.08
CA CYS A 265 7.15 7.98 10.70
C CYS A 265 7.08 9.00 11.85
N ASP A 266 8.22 9.27 12.47
CA ASP A 266 8.36 10.22 13.59
C ASP A 266 8.93 11.59 13.17
N ILE A 267 8.88 11.90 11.89
CA ILE A 267 9.39 13.16 11.34
C ILE A 267 8.45 14.32 11.70
N PHE A 268 7.14 14.05 11.80
CA PHE A 268 6.11 15.04 12.08
C PHE A 268 6.27 16.31 11.25
N CYS A 269 6.34 16.16 9.94
CA CYS A 269 6.78 17.19 9.00
C CYS A 269 6.01 18.51 9.11
N SER A 270 4.72 18.50 9.49
CA SER A 270 3.95 19.72 9.75
C SER A 270 4.36 20.45 11.02
N SER A 271 5.04 19.77 11.95
CA SER A 271 5.56 20.35 13.20
C SER A 271 7.08 20.56 13.16
N ASN A 272 7.77 20.08 12.14
CA ASN A 272 9.22 20.07 12.07
C ASN A 272 9.73 21.37 11.42
N MET A 273 10.52 22.15 12.16
CA MET A 273 11.11 23.41 11.71
C MET A 273 11.93 23.27 10.42
N LYS A 274 12.63 22.14 10.22
CA LYS A 274 13.44 21.90 9.02
C LYS A 274 12.60 21.98 7.74
N TYR A 275 11.40 21.42 7.75
CA TYR A 275 10.49 21.43 6.60
C TYR A 275 9.74 22.75 6.49
N ASN A 276 9.45 23.37 7.60
CA ASN A 276 8.70 24.62 7.65
C ASN A 276 9.50 25.86 7.21
N VAL A 277 10.83 25.89 7.37
CA VAL A 277 11.64 27.09 7.06
C VAL A 277 12.05 27.17 5.59
N LYS A 278 12.33 26.05 4.94
CA LYS A 278 12.92 26.04 3.60
C LYS A 278 11.89 26.13 2.48
N GLU A 279 10.74 25.55 2.66
CA GLU A 279 9.74 25.36 1.59
C GLU A 279 8.56 26.35 1.65
N HIS A 280 8.26 26.94 2.81
CA HIS A 280 7.23 27.97 2.89
C HIS A 280 7.57 29.27 2.16
N ARG A 281 8.83 29.50 1.81
CA ARG A 281 9.20 30.63 0.94
C ARG A 281 8.93 30.36 -0.54
N THR A 282 8.85 29.11 -0.92
CA THR A 282 8.72 28.67 -2.33
C THR A 282 7.34 28.09 -2.65
N ILE A 283 6.59 27.60 -1.65
CA ILE A 283 5.32 26.91 -1.87
C ILE A 283 4.19 27.68 -1.16
N GLN A 284 3.92 28.88 -1.63
CA GLN A 284 2.68 29.58 -1.24
C GLN A 284 1.41 28.93 -1.79
N ALA A 285 1.52 27.91 -2.66
CA ALA A 285 0.42 27.29 -3.37
C ALA A 285 0.02 25.90 -2.87
N VAL A 286 0.87 25.16 -2.14
CA VAL A 286 0.56 23.79 -1.70
C VAL A 286 1.01 23.59 -0.24
N PRO A 287 0.07 23.60 0.71
CA PRO A 287 0.39 23.37 2.12
C PRO A 287 0.92 21.94 2.35
N PRO A 288 1.83 21.74 3.33
CA PRO A 288 2.33 20.40 3.71
C PRO A 288 1.27 19.43 4.24
N GLN A 289 0.01 19.86 4.27
CA GLN A 289 -1.13 19.07 4.69
C GLN A 289 -1.70 18.14 3.59
N ILE A 290 -1.28 18.32 2.33
CA ILE A 290 -1.86 17.63 1.18
C ILE A 290 -1.04 16.40 0.79
N TYR A 291 0.28 16.43 0.97
CA TYR A 291 1.17 15.34 0.57
C TYR A 291 2.28 15.10 1.60
N CYS A 292 2.94 13.96 1.49
CA CYS A 292 4.09 13.62 2.33
C CYS A 292 5.32 14.43 1.90
N LEU A 293 5.93 15.20 2.82
CA LEU A 293 7.12 16.02 2.53
C LEU A 293 8.39 15.20 2.34
N GLU A 294 8.39 13.92 2.70
CA GLU A 294 9.46 12.95 2.41
C GLU A 294 9.24 12.24 1.07
N ASN A 295 8.29 12.71 0.25
CA ASN A 295 7.93 12.11 -1.04
C ASN A 295 7.60 10.62 -0.95
N LYS A 296 7.04 10.18 0.17
CA LYS A 296 6.52 8.82 0.30
C LYS A 296 5.19 8.69 -0.43
N PRO A 297 4.93 7.55 -1.06
CA PRO A 297 3.68 7.34 -1.81
C PRO A 297 2.46 7.30 -0.91
N THR A 298 2.64 6.94 0.35
CA THR A 298 1.60 6.90 1.38
C THR A 298 2.00 7.72 2.60
N PHE A 299 1.02 8.05 3.44
CA PHE A 299 1.29 8.71 4.71
C PHE A 299 1.76 7.67 5.75
N GLU A 300 3.07 7.39 5.80
CA GLU A 300 3.67 6.48 6.78
C GLU A 300 3.48 6.95 8.25
N CYS A 301 3.03 8.16 8.48
CA CYS A 301 2.60 8.61 9.80
C CYS A 301 1.24 8.02 10.21
N HIS A 302 0.43 7.55 9.26
CA HIS A 302 -0.84 6.89 9.54
C HIS A 302 -0.62 5.46 10.04
N PRO A 303 -1.29 5.02 11.12
CA PRO A 303 -1.15 3.67 11.63
C PRO A 303 -1.80 2.64 10.70
N SER A 304 -1.41 1.38 10.88
CA SER A 304 -2.15 0.25 10.31
C SER A 304 -3.45 0.00 11.09
N VAL A 305 -4.39 -0.70 10.45
CA VAL A 305 -5.63 -1.14 11.09
C VAL A 305 -5.33 -2.05 12.27
N ASP A 306 -4.32 -2.95 12.15
CA ASP A 306 -3.93 -3.85 13.24
C ASP A 306 -3.49 -3.10 14.51
N LYS A 307 -2.61 -2.10 14.37
CA LYS A 307 -2.16 -1.30 15.51
C LYS A 307 -3.33 -0.58 16.19
N THR A 308 -4.23 -0.02 15.40
CA THR A 308 -5.41 0.67 15.91
C THR A 308 -6.40 -0.28 16.57
N PHE A 309 -6.65 -1.42 15.95
CA PHE A 309 -7.53 -2.45 16.47
C PHE A 309 -7.02 -3.02 17.81
N ASN A 310 -5.72 -3.34 17.90
CA ASN A 310 -5.12 -3.84 19.13
C ASN A 310 -5.19 -2.79 20.26
N ALA A 311 -4.95 -1.51 19.96
CA ALA A 311 -5.10 -0.44 20.94
C ALA A 311 -6.54 -0.30 21.47
N VAL A 312 -7.56 -0.66 20.67
CA VAL A 312 -8.94 -0.76 21.17
C VAL A 312 -9.12 -1.99 22.04
N LEU A 313 -8.62 -3.15 21.62
CA LEU A 313 -8.77 -4.40 22.39
C LEU A 313 -8.14 -4.29 23.77
N ASP A 314 -7.01 -3.60 23.91
CA ASP A 314 -6.36 -3.35 25.22
C ASP A 314 -7.27 -2.63 26.24
N LEU A 315 -8.35 -2.00 25.76
CA LEU A 315 -9.35 -1.33 26.63
C LEU A 315 -10.52 -2.24 27.02
N TYR A 316 -10.57 -3.45 26.50
CA TYR A 316 -11.65 -4.40 26.69
C TYR A 316 -11.22 -5.68 27.42
N ASP A 317 -10.23 -5.59 28.31
CA ASP A 317 -9.71 -6.73 29.11
C ASP A 317 -10.82 -7.46 29.91
N ASP A 318 -11.96 -6.81 30.17
CA ASP A 318 -13.09 -7.35 30.92
C ASP A 318 -14.18 -7.99 30.05
N LEU A 319 -14.03 -8.02 28.71
CA LEU A 319 -14.99 -8.76 27.89
C LEU A 319 -14.92 -10.24 28.24
N PRO A 320 -16.03 -10.90 28.59
CA PRO A 320 -16.01 -12.34 28.74
C PRO A 320 -15.50 -12.94 27.43
N LEU A 321 -14.38 -13.62 27.54
CA LEU A 321 -13.75 -14.38 26.47
C LEU A 321 -14.64 -15.58 26.10
N ASP A 322 -15.89 -15.30 25.70
CA ASP A 322 -16.75 -16.34 25.21
C ASP A 322 -16.78 -16.28 23.71
N GLN A 323 -16.16 -17.31 23.20
CA GLN A 323 -16.22 -17.83 21.85
C GLN A 323 -15.43 -17.07 20.76
N THR A 324 -14.20 -17.58 20.63
CA THR A 324 -13.41 -17.64 19.43
C THR A 324 -12.61 -16.40 19.02
N TYR A 325 -11.65 -16.00 19.85
CA TYR A 325 -10.33 -15.47 19.44
C TYR A 325 -9.54 -15.09 20.69
N THR A 326 -9.11 -16.10 21.43
CA THR A 326 -8.15 -15.93 22.54
C THR A 326 -6.76 -15.67 21.96
N THR A 327 -5.87 -15.05 22.72
CA THR A 327 -4.43 -15.02 22.43
C THR A 327 -3.83 -16.42 22.20
N LYS A 328 -4.59 -17.48 22.46
CA LYS A 328 -4.32 -18.85 22.09
C LYS A 328 -4.37 -19.05 20.56
N ASP A 329 -5.20 -18.27 19.82
CA ASP A 329 -5.29 -18.35 18.37
C ASP A 329 -4.10 -17.69 17.64
N MET A 330 -3.38 -16.76 18.28
CA MET A 330 -2.12 -16.23 17.71
C MET A 330 -0.97 -17.24 17.78
N SER A 331 -0.97 -18.15 18.76
CA SER A 331 0.03 -19.22 18.88
C SER A 331 -0.24 -20.41 17.97
N ASP A 332 -1.48 -20.56 17.46
CA ASP A 332 -1.90 -21.70 16.65
C ASP A 332 -2.05 -21.38 15.15
N LYS A 333 -1.88 -20.11 14.73
CA LYS A 333 -1.87 -19.76 13.31
C LYS A 333 -0.63 -20.32 12.64
N LYS A 334 -0.86 -20.97 11.50
CA LYS A 334 0.24 -21.40 10.64
C LYS A 334 0.88 -20.18 9.99
N LYS A 335 2.18 -20.06 10.13
CA LYS A 335 2.92 -18.97 9.49
C LYS A 335 3.26 -19.34 8.06
N LEU A 336 2.67 -18.62 7.12
CA LEU A 336 2.95 -18.76 5.69
C LEU A 336 3.83 -17.59 5.24
N LEU A 337 5.06 -17.93 4.86
CA LEU A 337 6.02 -16.97 4.34
C LEU A 337 6.09 -17.05 2.82
N PHE A 338 5.77 -15.96 2.12
CA PHE A 338 6.08 -15.79 0.71
C PHE A 338 7.49 -15.22 0.56
N LEU A 339 8.31 -15.92 -0.19
CA LEU A 339 9.70 -15.54 -0.47
C LEU A 339 9.85 -15.21 -1.95
N ALA A 340 10.11 -13.95 -2.26
CA ALA A 340 10.25 -13.46 -3.63
C ALA A 340 11.65 -12.88 -3.88
N PRO A 341 12.27 -13.12 -5.05
CA PRO A 341 13.55 -12.51 -5.38
C PRO A 341 13.44 -10.99 -5.48
N HIS A 342 12.34 -10.48 -6.05
CA HIS A 342 12.04 -9.06 -6.13
C HIS A 342 10.54 -8.81 -6.19
N LEU A 343 10.13 -7.61 -5.81
CA LEU A 343 8.74 -7.16 -5.86
C LEU A 343 8.60 -5.81 -6.60
N SER A 344 9.49 -5.57 -7.54
CA SER A 344 9.32 -4.51 -8.53
C SER A 344 8.16 -4.83 -9.48
N THR A 345 7.68 -3.85 -10.24
CA THR A 345 6.55 -4.05 -11.16
C THR A 345 6.79 -5.19 -12.15
N GLY A 346 5.80 -6.07 -12.31
CA GLY A 346 5.88 -7.22 -13.21
C GLY A 346 4.82 -8.28 -12.94
N GLY A 347 4.82 -9.34 -13.74
CA GLY A 347 3.85 -10.44 -13.63
C GLY A 347 3.98 -11.23 -12.33
N MET A 348 5.20 -11.63 -11.95
CA MET A 348 5.44 -12.38 -10.71
C MET A 348 5.10 -11.54 -9.47
N PRO A 349 5.58 -10.28 -9.31
CA PRO A 349 5.16 -9.42 -8.20
C PRO A 349 3.64 -9.23 -8.09
N GLN A 350 2.96 -9.08 -9.23
CA GLN A 350 1.49 -8.98 -9.27
C GLN A 350 0.83 -10.28 -8.81
N PHE A 351 1.36 -11.44 -9.19
CA PHE A 351 0.84 -12.73 -8.76
C PHE A 351 1.03 -12.95 -7.26
N VAL A 352 2.20 -12.59 -6.71
CA VAL A 352 2.45 -12.61 -5.26
C VAL A 352 1.44 -11.75 -4.52
N LEU A 353 1.21 -10.51 -4.99
CA LEU A 353 0.21 -9.62 -4.42
C LEU A 353 -1.18 -10.27 -4.40
N LYS A 354 -1.64 -10.83 -5.53
CA LYS A 354 -2.94 -11.49 -5.63
C LYS A 354 -3.06 -12.70 -4.71
N ARG A 355 -2.00 -13.48 -4.57
CA ARG A 355 -1.95 -14.62 -3.64
C ARG A 355 -1.99 -14.16 -2.18
N VAL A 356 -1.22 -13.13 -1.83
CA VAL A 356 -1.25 -12.53 -0.49
C VAL A 356 -2.63 -11.94 -0.18
N GLU A 357 -3.27 -11.28 -1.14
CA GLU A 357 -4.64 -10.77 -1.00
C GLU A 357 -5.62 -11.90 -0.67
N ALA A 358 -5.58 -12.99 -1.44
CA ALA A 358 -6.44 -14.15 -1.23
C ALA A 358 -6.19 -14.80 0.14
N MET A 359 -4.93 -15.09 0.47
CA MET A 359 -4.57 -15.77 1.71
C MET A 359 -4.73 -14.90 2.95
N SER A 360 -4.67 -13.57 2.84
CA SER A 360 -4.92 -12.67 3.98
C SER A 360 -6.39 -12.69 4.46
N THR A 361 -7.31 -13.25 3.68
CA THR A 361 -8.70 -13.45 4.10
C THR A 361 -8.90 -14.70 4.95
N VAL A 362 -7.87 -15.55 5.06
CA VAL A 362 -7.92 -16.85 5.74
C VAL A 362 -7.38 -16.71 7.15
N SER A 363 -8.23 -16.90 8.14
CA SER A 363 -7.93 -16.66 9.56
C SER A 363 -6.86 -17.60 10.13
N GLU A 364 -6.71 -18.79 9.55
CA GLU A 364 -5.79 -19.85 9.99
C GLU A 364 -4.32 -19.58 9.66
N TYR A 365 -4.06 -18.57 8.82
CA TYR A 365 -2.71 -18.23 8.41
C TYR A 365 -2.29 -16.83 8.88
N GLU A 366 -1.04 -16.72 9.34
CA GLU A 366 -0.33 -15.47 9.50
C GLU A 366 0.61 -15.30 8.31
N ILE A 367 0.35 -14.30 7.48
CA ILE A 367 1.06 -14.10 6.21
C ILE A 367 2.25 -13.18 6.41
N HIS A 368 3.43 -13.65 6.01
CA HIS A 368 4.65 -12.85 5.89
C HIS A 368 5.14 -12.83 4.45
N VAL A 369 5.84 -11.75 4.08
CA VAL A 369 6.52 -11.63 2.79
C VAL A 369 7.96 -11.22 3.03
N VAL A 370 8.90 -11.90 2.39
CA VAL A 370 10.31 -11.51 2.33
C VAL A 370 10.72 -11.31 0.89
N GLU A 371 11.17 -10.11 0.58
CA GLU A 371 11.88 -9.79 -0.66
C GLU A 371 13.38 -9.84 -0.39
N TYR A 372 14.12 -10.74 -1.08
CA TYR A 372 15.55 -10.93 -0.80
C TYR A 372 16.50 -10.25 -1.78
N THR A 373 15.96 -9.64 -2.86
CA THR A 373 16.74 -8.80 -3.78
C THR A 373 15.88 -7.63 -4.23
N GLN A 374 16.28 -6.42 -3.94
CA GLN A 374 15.55 -5.24 -4.39
C GLN A 374 16.19 -4.65 -5.65
N TYR A 375 15.51 -4.71 -6.79
CA TYR A 375 16.03 -4.20 -8.06
C TYR A 375 15.89 -2.71 -8.25
N SER A 376 14.77 -2.15 -7.81
CA SER A 376 14.38 -0.78 -8.14
C SER A 376 13.73 -0.08 -6.97
N THR A 377 13.90 1.23 -6.89
CA THR A 377 13.17 2.12 -6.01
C THR A 377 12.12 2.95 -6.75
N VAL A 378 12.01 2.77 -8.06
CA VAL A 378 11.15 3.58 -8.93
C VAL A 378 9.88 2.82 -9.33
N TYR A 379 10.00 1.52 -9.57
CA TYR A 379 8.89 0.67 -10.05
C TYR A 379 8.44 -0.29 -8.95
N ASN A 380 7.69 0.21 -7.96
CA ASN A 380 7.40 -0.47 -6.71
C ASN A 380 5.92 -0.68 -6.42
N VAL A 381 5.04 -0.55 -7.40
CA VAL A 381 3.58 -0.55 -7.17
C VAL A 381 3.12 -1.75 -6.34
N GLN A 382 3.57 -2.95 -6.68
CA GLN A 382 3.18 -4.18 -5.95
C GLN A 382 3.82 -4.26 -4.58
N ARG A 383 5.10 -3.85 -4.45
CA ARG A 383 5.80 -3.78 -3.16
C ARG A 383 5.08 -2.84 -2.20
N ASP A 384 4.73 -1.65 -2.67
CA ASP A 384 4.08 -0.64 -1.83
C ASP A 384 2.71 -1.10 -1.34
N GLN A 385 1.94 -1.78 -2.20
CA GLN A 385 0.67 -2.41 -1.82
C GLN A 385 0.85 -3.55 -0.80
N LEU A 386 1.91 -4.35 -0.94
CA LEU A 386 2.24 -5.40 0.03
C LEU A 386 2.68 -4.82 1.38
N ILE A 387 3.49 -3.75 1.37
CA ILE A 387 3.89 -3.02 2.58
C ILE A 387 2.64 -2.45 3.27
N GLU A 388 1.76 -1.82 2.52
CA GLU A 388 0.51 -1.26 3.04
C GLU A 388 -0.36 -2.36 3.69
N LYS A 389 -0.47 -3.51 3.04
CA LYS A 389 -1.30 -4.62 3.50
C LYS A 389 -0.72 -5.38 4.70
N LEU A 390 0.57 -5.58 4.74
CA LEU A 390 1.23 -6.47 5.71
C LEU A 390 1.93 -5.74 6.86
N GLY A 391 2.29 -4.47 6.69
CA GLY A 391 3.02 -3.70 7.70
C GLY A 391 4.31 -4.41 8.13
N ASP A 392 4.45 -4.69 9.42
CA ASP A 392 5.65 -5.31 10.02
C ASP A 392 5.89 -6.77 9.56
N ARG A 393 4.95 -7.37 8.82
CA ARG A 393 5.09 -8.71 8.23
C ARG A 393 5.65 -8.69 6.81
N PHE A 394 5.93 -7.51 6.28
CA PHE A 394 6.71 -7.33 5.06
C PHE A 394 8.17 -7.03 5.39
N HIS A 395 9.09 -7.74 4.76
CA HIS A 395 10.53 -7.57 5.01
C HIS A 395 11.28 -7.49 3.70
N SER A 396 12.19 -6.51 3.58
CA SER A 396 13.11 -6.39 2.45
C SER A 396 14.54 -6.63 2.92
N ILE A 397 15.26 -7.50 2.22
CA ILE A 397 16.65 -7.86 2.52
C ILE A 397 17.53 -7.44 1.36
N GLY A 398 18.48 -6.58 1.65
CA GLY A 398 19.35 -6.02 0.60
C GLY A 398 18.65 -4.91 -0.18
N TYR A 399 19.39 -3.85 -0.38
CA TYR A 399 18.93 -2.67 -1.10
C TYR A 399 19.71 -2.58 -2.41
N LEU A 400 19.01 -2.63 -3.54
CA LEU A 400 19.60 -2.49 -4.88
C LEU A 400 20.86 -3.36 -5.08
N ASN A 401 20.78 -4.62 -4.72
CA ASN A 401 21.94 -5.54 -4.81
C ASN A 401 23.19 -5.07 -4.04
N SER A 402 23.01 -4.28 -2.97
CA SER A 402 24.12 -3.76 -2.14
C SER A 402 24.87 -4.84 -1.38
N LEU A 403 24.28 -6.02 -1.23
CA LEU A 403 24.86 -7.16 -0.55
C LEU A 403 25.43 -8.17 -1.55
N ASP A 404 26.56 -8.76 -1.23
CA ASP A 404 27.00 -9.95 -1.95
C ASP A 404 26.06 -11.16 -1.67
N ILE A 405 26.23 -12.20 -2.46
CA ILE A 405 25.34 -13.36 -2.41
C ILE A 405 25.35 -14.08 -1.03
N THR A 406 26.53 -14.11 -0.39
CA THR A 406 26.70 -14.75 0.92
C THR A 406 26.04 -13.93 2.03
N GLN A 407 26.33 -12.62 2.07
CA GLN A 407 25.69 -11.71 3.03
C GLN A 407 24.17 -11.72 2.91
N ARG A 408 23.66 -11.76 1.68
CA ARG A 408 22.21 -11.87 1.41
C ARG A 408 21.66 -13.17 1.97
N GLY A 409 22.34 -14.28 1.73
CA GLY A 409 21.97 -15.59 2.27
C GLY A 409 21.93 -15.60 3.80
N GLU A 410 22.95 -15.07 4.46
CA GLU A 410 23.01 -14.98 5.93
C GLU A 410 21.88 -14.14 6.52
N MET A 411 21.60 -12.96 5.93
CA MET A 411 20.51 -12.10 6.38
C MET A 411 19.14 -12.75 6.16
N LEU A 412 18.97 -13.44 5.04
CA LEU A 412 17.74 -14.18 4.73
C LEU A 412 17.53 -15.31 5.74
N MET A 413 18.53 -16.13 5.99
CA MET A 413 18.44 -17.21 6.96
C MET A 413 18.04 -16.69 8.35
N LYS A 414 18.68 -15.61 8.81
CA LYS A 414 18.34 -14.97 10.09
C LYS A 414 16.89 -14.48 10.11
N LYS A 415 16.43 -13.81 9.04
CA LYS A 415 15.05 -13.31 8.96
C LYS A 415 14.03 -14.44 8.97
N ILE A 416 14.26 -15.52 8.26
CA ILE A 416 13.38 -16.68 8.26
C ILE A 416 13.34 -17.36 9.65
N GLU A 417 14.47 -17.44 10.36
CA GLU A 417 14.50 -17.95 11.75
C GLU A 417 13.70 -17.06 12.71
N GLU A 418 13.78 -15.73 12.55
CA GLU A 418 12.98 -14.79 13.36
C GLU A 418 11.47 -14.98 13.11
N ILE A 419 11.05 -15.20 11.86
CA ILE A 419 9.66 -15.46 11.49
C ILE A 419 9.22 -16.84 11.98
N ASN A 420 10.10 -17.86 11.88
CA ASN A 420 9.83 -19.26 12.18
C ASN A 420 8.56 -19.78 11.47
N PRO A 421 8.55 -19.85 10.13
CA PRO A 421 7.37 -20.23 9.36
C PRO A 421 7.08 -21.73 9.40
N ASP A 422 5.81 -22.12 9.20
CA ASP A 422 5.40 -23.50 8.95
C ASP A 422 5.59 -23.87 7.49
N ILE A 423 5.31 -22.89 6.59
CA ILE A 423 5.42 -23.03 5.14
C ILE A 423 6.20 -21.84 4.57
N ILE A 424 7.16 -22.12 3.72
CA ILE A 424 7.81 -21.13 2.86
C ILE A 424 7.34 -21.36 1.44
N HIS A 425 6.66 -20.38 0.84
CA HIS A 425 6.28 -20.39 -0.57
C HIS A 425 7.23 -19.48 -1.34
N ILE A 426 8.08 -20.07 -2.15
CA ILE A 426 9.05 -19.37 -2.98
C ILE A 426 8.40 -19.05 -4.32
N ASP A 427 8.29 -17.78 -4.63
CA ASP A 427 7.83 -17.30 -5.92
C ASP A 427 9.03 -17.10 -6.82
N GLU A 428 9.14 -17.87 -7.85
CA GLU A 428 10.23 -18.14 -8.76
C GLU A 428 11.26 -19.13 -8.20
N CYS A 429 11.75 -20.01 -9.06
CA CYS A 429 12.80 -20.95 -8.67
C CYS A 429 14.11 -20.22 -8.44
N PRO A 430 14.77 -20.31 -7.27
CA PRO A 430 16.03 -19.61 -7.03
C PRO A 430 17.13 -19.94 -8.04
N GLU A 431 17.13 -21.17 -8.57
CA GLU A 431 18.09 -21.63 -9.55
C GLU A 431 17.87 -21.06 -10.96
N SER A 432 16.71 -20.44 -11.22
CA SER A 432 16.38 -19.91 -12.56
C SER A 432 17.03 -18.57 -12.89
N PHE A 433 17.59 -17.90 -11.90
CA PHE A 433 18.21 -16.59 -12.07
C PHE A 433 19.74 -16.70 -12.05
N ASP A 434 20.41 -16.19 -13.06
CA ASP A 434 21.85 -16.10 -13.09
C ASP A 434 22.37 -14.92 -12.25
N GLY A 435 23.17 -15.22 -11.26
CA GLY A 435 24.06 -14.29 -10.55
C GLY A 435 23.42 -13.27 -9.60
N PHE A 436 22.37 -12.57 -10.00
CA PHE A 436 21.85 -11.45 -9.22
C PHE A 436 20.78 -11.85 -8.18
N ASN A 437 20.03 -12.90 -8.43
CA ASN A 437 18.92 -13.30 -7.61
C ASN A 437 19.12 -14.65 -6.92
N GLN A 438 20.17 -15.33 -7.25
CA GLN A 438 20.50 -16.60 -6.64
C GLN A 438 20.90 -16.39 -5.18
N LEU A 439 20.49 -17.34 -4.38
CA LEU A 439 21.05 -17.54 -3.06
C LEU A 439 22.29 -18.40 -3.18
N ASP A 440 23.26 -18.22 -2.29
CA ASP A 440 24.40 -19.10 -2.23
C ASP A 440 23.97 -20.54 -1.88
N ARG A 441 24.82 -21.50 -2.16
CA ARG A 441 24.52 -22.91 -1.94
C ARG A 441 24.21 -23.21 -0.49
N SER A 442 24.90 -22.57 0.43
CA SER A 442 24.70 -22.75 1.88
C SER A 442 23.30 -22.33 2.30
N ALA A 443 22.86 -21.13 1.85
CA ALA A 443 21.52 -20.64 2.13
C ALA A 443 20.44 -21.53 1.51
N MET A 444 20.65 -22.01 0.28
CA MET A 444 19.73 -22.93 -0.38
C MET A 444 19.63 -24.28 0.34
N ASP A 445 20.75 -24.92 0.65
CA ASP A 445 20.75 -26.19 1.36
C ASP A 445 20.13 -26.08 2.75
N TRP A 446 20.35 -24.96 3.42
CA TRP A 446 19.72 -24.64 4.68
C TRP A 446 18.19 -24.47 4.52
N LEU A 447 17.74 -23.68 3.52
CA LEU A 447 16.33 -23.38 3.27
C LEU A 447 15.51 -24.65 3.05
N TYR A 448 16.01 -25.56 2.19
CA TYR A 448 15.34 -26.83 1.89
C TYR A 448 15.63 -27.94 2.91
N GLY A 449 16.56 -27.73 3.82
CA GLY A 449 17.01 -28.72 4.82
C GLY A 449 16.27 -28.71 6.15
N LYS A 450 15.50 -27.65 6.44
CA LYS A 450 14.81 -27.43 7.73
C LYS A 450 13.46 -28.16 7.82
N SER A 451 12.81 -28.05 8.98
CA SER A 451 11.54 -28.72 9.29
C SER A 451 10.31 -28.11 8.63
N TRP A 452 10.34 -26.83 8.30
CA TRP A 452 9.22 -26.20 7.55
C TRP A 452 9.04 -26.80 6.16
N LYS A 453 7.85 -26.66 5.62
CA LYS A 453 7.55 -27.08 4.26
C LYS A 453 7.96 -26.04 3.25
N VAL A 454 8.49 -26.45 2.12
CA VAL A 454 8.86 -25.59 1.00
C VAL A 454 7.92 -25.84 -0.17
N VAL A 455 7.28 -24.76 -0.63
CA VAL A 455 6.46 -24.74 -1.84
C VAL A 455 7.13 -23.82 -2.86
N GLU A 456 7.12 -24.15 -4.13
CA GLU A 456 7.62 -23.28 -5.20
C GLU A 456 6.56 -23.02 -6.27
N THR A 457 6.58 -21.79 -6.81
CA THR A 457 5.88 -21.45 -8.06
C THR A 457 6.89 -20.89 -9.04
N SER A 458 7.04 -21.51 -10.21
CA SER A 458 7.81 -20.91 -11.31
C SER A 458 6.92 -20.03 -12.16
N HIS A 459 7.36 -18.81 -12.40
CA HIS A 459 6.67 -17.83 -13.26
C HIS A 459 7.30 -17.71 -14.64
N ASN A 460 8.44 -18.37 -14.88
CA ASN A 460 9.09 -18.36 -16.18
C ASN A 460 9.04 -19.74 -16.84
N ILE A 461 8.91 -19.74 -18.16
CA ILE A 461 8.82 -20.95 -18.98
C ILE A 461 10.17 -21.38 -19.57
N TRP A 462 11.25 -20.65 -19.29
CA TRP A 462 12.59 -20.92 -19.83
C TRP A 462 13.39 -21.84 -18.94
N PHE A 463 13.00 -21.93 -17.67
CA PHE A 463 13.74 -22.71 -16.70
C PHE A 463 13.55 -24.20 -16.99
N ASP A 464 14.63 -24.86 -17.32
CA ASP A 464 14.64 -26.31 -17.48
C ASP A 464 14.63 -26.97 -16.10
N SER A 465 13.57 -27.74 -15.81
CA SER A 465 13.43 -28.44 -14.54
C SER A 465 14.55 -29.45 -14.28
N ALA A 466 15.25 -29.91 -15.31
CA ALA A 466 16.44 -30.76 -15.16
C ALA A 466 17.58 -30.07 -14.41
N ASN A 467 17.57 -28.72 -14.41
CA ASN A 467 18.56 -27.91 -13.72
C ASN A 467 18.23 -27.67 -12.23
N LYS A 468 17.10 -28.15 -11.73
CA LYS A 468 16.73 -28.06 -10.32
C LYS A 468 17.66 -28.91 -9.47
N VAL A 469 18.21 -28.26 -8.43
CA VAL A 469 19.08 -28.90 -7.43
C VAL A 469 18.29 -29.42 -6.25
N ASN A 470 17.38 -28.59 -5.74
CA ASN A 470 16.55 -28.91 -4.59
C ASN A 470 15.09 -29.04 -5.01
N ASP A 471 14.46 -30.16 -4.66
CA ASP A 471 13.02 -30.32 -4.83
C ASP A 471 12.29 -29.76 -3.61
N PRO A 472 11.26 -28.92 -3.80
CA PRO A 472 10.35 -28.51 -2.74
C PRO A 472 9.43 -29.68 -2.32
N ASP A 473 8.68 -29.49 -1.25
CA ASP A 473 7.60 -30.43 -0.87
C ASP A 473 6.43 -30.38 -1.86
N ALA A 474 6.20 -29.21 -2.49
CA ALA A 474 5.19 -29.04 -3.55
C ALA A 474 5.60 -27.96 -4.57
N TYR A 475 5.22 -28.18 -5.82
CA TYR A 475 5.22 -27.18 -6.88
C TYR A 475 3.79 -26.71 -7.14
N PHE A 476 3.47 -25.44 -6.86
CA PHE A 476 2.17 -24.87 -7.24
C PHE A 476 2.27 -24.31 -8.66
N MET A 477 1.81 -25.07 -9.62
CA MET A 477 1.92 -24.76 -11.04
C MET A 477 0.91 -23.70 -11.45
N CYS A 478 1.34 -22.62 -12.12
CA CYS A 478 0.43 -21.59 -12.62
C CYS A 478 -0.34 -22.04 -13.86
N THR A 479 0.14 -23.06 -14.57
CA THR A 479 -0.47 -23.55 -15.81
C THR A 479 -0.24 -25.05 -15.99
N PRO A 480 -1.09 -25.75 -16.76
CA PRO A 480 -0.86 -27.15 -17.14
C PRO A 480 0.44 -27.37 -17.91
N TYR A 481 0.93 -26.35 -18.62
CA TYR A 481 2.22 -26.42 -19.33
C TYR A 481 3.38 -26.68 -18.37
N HIS A 482 3.41 -26.00 -17.21
CA HIS A 482 4.42 -26.24 -16.18
C HIS A 482 4.33 -27.66 -15.60
N LEU A 483 3.13 -28.20 -15.46
CA LEU A 483 2.97 -29.56 -14.98
C LEU A 483 3.71 -30.55 -15.88
N GLU A 484 3.69 -30.37 -17.21
CA GLU A 484 4.41 -31.20 -18.15
C GLU A 484 5.93 -31.02 -18.03
N THR A 485 6.40 -29.74 -17.94
CA THR A 485 7.85 -29.45 -17.88
C THR A 485 8.49 -29.90 -16.58
N PHE A 486 7.73 -30.00 -15.48
CA PHE A 486 8.19 -30.49 -14.17
C PHE A 486 7.76 -31.93 -13.87
N SER A 487 7.27 -32.66 -14.86
CA SER A 487 6.68 -33.99 -14.67
C SER A 487 7.61 -35.02 -13.99
N GLU A 488 8.90 -34.94 -14.26
CA GLU A 488 9.92 -35.84 -13.70
C GLU A 488 10.42 -35.48 -12.32
N ARG A 489 10.01 -34.31 -11.77
CA ARG A 489 10.46 -33.85 -10.46
C ARG A 489 9.63 -34.46 -9.33
N GLY A 490 10.22 -34.53 -8.13
CA GLY A 490 9.53 -34.95 -6.90
C GLY A 490 8.50 -33.94 -6.40
N GLY A 491 7.80 -34.26 -5.31
CA GLY A 491 6.84 -33.37 -4.66
C GLY A 491 5.43 -33.39 -5.27
N LEU A 492 4.49 -32.72 -4.56
CA LEU A 492 3.13 -32.49 -5.03
C LEU A 492 3.15 -31.47 -6.16
N LYS A 493 2.23 -31.58 -7.13
CA LYS A 493 2.19 -30.67 -8.30
C LYS A 493 0.77 -30.24 -8.65
N PRO A 494 0.07 -29.50 -7.77
CA PRO A 494 -1.23 -28.94 -8.14
C PRO A 494 -1.07 -27.86 -9.22
N VAL A 495 -2.06 -27.78 -10.10
CA VAL A 495 -2.24 -26.63 -10.98
C VAL A 495 -3.23 -25.67 -10.32
N ILE A 496 -2.78 -24.46 -9.98
CA ILE A 496 -3.58 -23.43 -9.35
C ILE A 496 -3.52 -22.17 -10.21
N GLU A 497 -4.52 -22.04 -11.06
CA GLU A 497 -4.63 -20.91 -11.97
C GLU A 497 -5.32 -19.74 -11.31
N TYR A 498 -4.79 -18.51 -11.53
CA TYR A 498 -5.51 -17.30 -11.12
C TYR A 498 -6.79 -17.17 -11.96
N PRO A 499 -7.96 -16.93 -11.35
CA PRO A 499 -9.23 -16.87 -12.09
C PRO A 499 -9.33 -15.64 -13.00
N ILE A 500 -10.18 -15.72 -14.02
CA ILE A 500 -10.69 -14.56 -14.75
C ILE A 500 -11.87 -14.02 -13.92
N ILE A 501 -11.73 -12.82 -13.38
CA ILE A 501 -12.76 -12.23 -12.52
C ILE A 501 -13.63 -11.31 -13.38
N ASP A 502 -14.95 -11.49 -13.32
CA ASP A 502 -15.89 -10.62 -14.02
C ASP A 502 -15.91 -9.22 -13.39
N ASN A 503 -15.33 -8.27 -14.10
CA ASN A 503 -15.26 -6.85 -13.76
C ASN A 503 -15.81 -5.98 -14.91
N LYS A 504 -16.69 -6.54 -15.75
CA LYS A 504 -17.24 -5.85 -16.91
C LYS A 504 -17.93 -4.55 -16.49
N PRO A 505 -17.44 -3.40 -16.91
CA PRO A 505 -18.02 -2.11 -16.52
C PRO A 505 -19.39 -1.91 -17.18
N SER A 506 -20.28 -1.27 -16.45
CA SER A 506 -21.51 -0.71 -17.04
C SER A 506 -21.16 0.42 -18.04
N THR A 507 -22.11 0.76 -18.89
CA THR A 507 -21.93 1.88 -19.85
C THR A 507 -21.60 3.20 -19.15
N LEU A 508 -22.17 3.44 -17.96
CA LEU A 508 -21.91 4.65 -17.18
C LEU A 508 -20.48 4.64 -16.59
N GLU A 509 -20.02 3.51 -16.07
CA GLU A 509 -18.66 3.35 -15.53
C GLU A 509 -17.62 3.51 -16.64
N LYS A 510 -17.87 2.93 -17.82
CA LYS A 510 -17.01 3.12 -19.00
C LYS A 510 -16.92 4.58 -19.40
N ALA A 511 -18.05 5.30 -19.45
CA ALA A 511 -18.07 6.73 -19.78
C ALA A 511 -17.32 7.56 -18.71
N LYS A 512 -17.50 7.24 -17.43
CA LYS A 512 -16.77 7.88 -16.31
C LYS A 512 -15.26 7.63 -16.42
N ALA A 513 -14.84 6.39 -16.68
CA ALA A 513 -13.44 6.04 -16.86
C ALA A 513 -12.79 6.79 -18.03
N ARG A 514 -13.50 6.92 -19.17
CA ARG A 514 -13.06 7.75 -20.31
C ARG A 514 -12.91 9.21 -19.92
N GLY A 515 -13.86 9.77 -19.19
CA GLY A 515 -13.78 11.15 -18.68
C GLY A 515 -12.59 11.36 -17.76
N THR A 516 -12.32 10.43 -16.87
CA THR A 516 -11.16 10.46 -15.94
C THR A 516 -9.82 10.47 -16.70
N LEU A 517 -9.72 9.70 -17.79
CA LEU A 517 -8.51 9.61 -18.60
C LEU A 517 -8.44 10.65 -19.73
N GLY A 518 -9.48 11.49 -19.90
CA GLY A 518 -9.55 12.47 -21.00
C GLY A 518 -9.69 11.83 -22.38
N LEU A 519 -10.28 10.63 -22.48
CA LEU A 519 -10.42 9.89 -23.73
C LEU A 519 -11.68 10.34 -24.50
N SER A 520 -11.57 10.45 -25.83
CA SER A 520 -12.69 10.78 -26.71
C SER A 520 -13.76 9.69 -26.71
N ILE A 521 -15.02 10.05 -26.71
CA ILE A 521 -16.15 9.12 -26.87
C ILE A 521 -16.32 8.61 -28.30
N ASP A 522 -15.76 9.32 -29.27
CA ASP A 522 -15.95 9.07 -30.71
C ASP A 522 -14.87 8.15 -31.31
N LYS A 523 -13.88 7.76 -30.52
CA LYS A 523 -12.79 6.87 -30.95
C LYS A 523 -12.92 5.48 -30.36
N ILE A 524 -12.38 4.52 -31.08
CA ILE A 524 -12.15 3.15 -30.57
C ILE A 524 -10.82 3.14 -29.84
N HIS A 525 -10.85 2.75 -28.57
CA HIS A 525 -9.68 2.72 -27.69
C HIS A 525 -9.16 1.32 -27.51
N ILE A 526 -7.88 1.10 -27.80
CA ILE A 526 -7.20 -0.19 -27.72
C ILE A 526 -6.08 -0.09 -26.67
N LEU A 527 -6.11 -0.97 -25.71
CA LEU A 527 -5.18 -0.99 -24.59
C LEU A 527 -4.12 -2.09 -24.77
N ASN A 528 -2.88 -1.80 -24.39
CA ASN A 528 -1.82 -2.78 -24.17
C ASN A 528 -1.22 -2.54 -22.76
N VAL A 529 -1.06 -3.58 -21.98
CA VAL A 529 -0.50 -3.47 -20.61
C VAL A 529 0.68 -4.42 -20.46
N GLY A 530 1.82 -3.89 -20.07
CA GLY A 530 3.00 -4.69 -19.76
C GLY A 530 4.31 -3.90 -19.78
N LEU A 531 5.32 -4.46 -19.09
CA LEU A 531 6.70 -3.99 -19.16
C LEU A 531 7.20 -4.03 -20.61
N TRP A 532 7.86 -2.97 -21.05
CA TRP A 532 8.38 -2.86 -22.41
C TRP A 532 9.61 -3.76 -22.63
N THR A 533 9.38 -4.94 -23.19
CA THR A 533 10.43 -5.94 -23.48
C THR A 533 10.23 -6.56 -24.84
N GLN A 534 11.28 -7.18 -25.37
CA GLN A 534 11.21 -7.89 -26.65
C GLN A 534 10.16 -9.02 -26.61
N GLY A 535 10.04 -9.74 -25.48
CA GLY A 535 9.06 -10.84 -25.34
C GLY A 535 7.61 -10.35 -25.35
N LYS A 536 7.33 -9.12 -24.83
CA LYS A 536 6.00 -8.49 -24.85
C LYS A 536 5.66 -7.85 -26.19
N ASN A 537 6.65 -7.59 -27.04
CA ASN A 537 6.53 -7.18 -28.43
C ASN A 537 5.62 -5.97 -28.70
N GLN A 538 5.71 -4.95 -27.85
CA GLN A 538 4.94 -3.69 -28.05
C GLN A 538 5.30 -2.99 -29.37
N ALA A 539 6.50 -3.21 -29.90
CA ALA A 539 6.92 -2.68 -31.20
C ALA A 539 5.98 -3.10 -32.35
N GLU A 540 5.51 -4.35 -32.35
CA GLU A 540 4.50 -4.81 -33.29
C GLU A 540 3.18 -4.08 -33.09
N GLY A 541 2.75 -3.86 -31.84
CA GLY A 541 1.54 -3.11 -31.52
C GLY A 541 1.61 -1.67 -32.02
N VAL A 542 2.76 -1.00 -31.94
CA VAL A 542 2.98 0.35 -32.50
C VAL A 542 2.95 0.29 -34.03
N ASN A 543 3.47 -0.76 -34.67
CA ASN A 543 3.38 -0.93 -36.11
C ASN A 543 1.95 -1.16 -36.58
N ILE A 544 1.16 -1.97 -35.86
CA ILE A 544 -0.28 -2.14 -36.11
C ILE A 544 -0.97 -0.77 -36.02
N ALA A 545 -0.72 0.02 -34.96
CA ALA A 545 -1.31 1.35 -34.78
C ALA A 545 -0.97 2.29 -35.96
N ARG A 546 0.25 2.25 -36.47
CA ARG A 546 0.70 3.06 -37.63
C ARG A 546 -0.05 2.69 -38.90
N ILE A 547 -0.23 1.39 -39.19
CA ILE A 547 -0.94 0.94 -40.37
C ILE A 547 -2.44 1.26 -40.25
N VAL A 548 -3.01 1.11 -39.07
CA VAL A 548 -4.41 1.47 -38.78
C VAL A 548 -4.63 2.96 -38.96
N GLU A 549 -3.75 3.83 -38.49
CA GLU A 549 -3.88 5.29 -38.71
C GLU A 549 -3.80 5.66 -40.17
N ALA A 550 -2.91 5.04 -40.94
CA ALA A 550 -2.79 5.29 -42.38
C ALA A 550 -4.05 4.88 -43.16
N SER A 551 -4.74 3.84 -42.78
CA SER A 551 -5.94 3.31 -43.42
C SER A 551 -7.25 3.89 -42.88
N HIS A 552 -7.28 4.27 -41.58
CA HIS A 552 -8.46 4.75 -40.86
C HIS A 552 -8.10 5.93 -39.94
N PRO A 553 -7.71 7.08 -40.54
CA PRO A 553 -7.17 8.20 -39.75
C PRO A 553 -8.16 8.73 -38.75
N GLY A 554 -7.67 8.91 -37.51
CA GLY A 554 -8.39 9.49 -36.39
C GLY A 554 -9.48 8.62 -35.73
N GLN A 555 -9.73 7.40 -36.22
CA GLN A 555 -10.80 6.54 -35.70
C GLN A 555 -10.37 5.69 -34.50
N PHE A 556 -9.10 5.36 -34.39
CA PHE A 556 -8.55 4.47 -33.37
C PHE A 556 -7.50 5.19 -32.53
N GLN A 557 -7.44 4.85 -31.25
CA GLN A 557 -6.41 5.34 -30.32
C GLN A 557 -5.84 4.16 -29.56
N PHE A 558 -4.51 4.06 -29.54
CA PHE A 558 -3.79 2.98 -28.86
C PHE A 558 -3.14 3.51 -27.60
N HIS A 559 -3.31 2.79 -26.50
CA HIS A 559 -2.80 3.15 -25.18
C HIS A 559 -1.86 2.06 -24.69
N PHE A 560 -0.60 2.43 -24.42
CA PHE A 560 0.39 1.54 -23.86
C PHE A 560 0.64 1.93 -22.41
N VAL A 561 0.35 1.03 -21.48
CA VAL A 561 0.52 1.19 -20.05
C VAL A 561 1.55 0.19 -19.55
N GLY A 562 2.59 0.65 -18.88
CA GLY A 562 3.66 -0.16 -18.35
C GLY A 562 4.99 0.58 -18.37
N ASN A 563 5.92 0.11 -17.54
CA ASN A 563 7.19 0.79 -17.39
C ASN A 563 8.17 0.51 -18.54
N GLN A 564 9.11 1.43 -18.70
CA GLN A 564 10.21 1.39 -19.65
C GLN A 564 11.52 1.29 -18.84
N ALA A 565 11.78 0.09 -18.29
CA ALA A 565 12.96 -0.12 -17.48
C ALA A 565 14.25 0.07 -18.30
N GLU A 566 15.27 0.68 -17.70
CA GLU A 566 16.53 1.07 -18.36
C GLU A 566 17.27 -0.13 -18.99
N ASN A 567 17.23 -1.29 -18.36
CA ASN A 567 17.86 -2.50 -18.87
C ASN A 567 17.26 -3.01 -20.20
N PHE A 568 16.10 -2.46 -20.64
CA PHE A 568 15.45 -2.76 -21.93
C PHE A 568 15.47 -1.57 -22.89
N GLU A 569 16.23 -0.51 -22.63
CA GLU A 569 16.26 0.70 -23.45
C GLU A 569 16.63 0.40 -24.92
N ASN A 570 17.51 -0.55 -25.17
CA ASN A 570 17.87 -0.98 -26.53
C ASN A 570 16.66 -1.50 -27.32
N TYR A 571 15.62 -2.00 -26.66
CA TYR A 571 14.36 -2.43 -27.29
C TYR A 571 13.38 -1.28 -27.46
N TRP A 572 13.02 -0.60 -26.37
CA TRP A 572 11.96 0.41 -26.42
C TRP A 572 12.42 1.77 -26.92
N GLY A 573 13.69 2.13 -26.77
CA GLY A 573 14.21 3.45 -27.16
C GLY A 573 14.01 3.78 -28.64
N PRO A 574 14.33 2.89 -29.58
CA PRO A 574 14.04 3.11 -31.01
C PRO A 574 12.54 3.29 -31.32
N VAL A 575 11.66 2.56 -30.63
CA VAL A 575 10.21 2.63 -30.81
C VAL A 575 9.68 3.99 -30.38
N MET A 576 10.14 4.51 -29.23
CA MET A 576 9.71 5.81 -28.68
C MET A 576 10.07 6.98 -29.56
N LYS A 577 11.14 6.89 -30.34
CA LYS A 577 11.56 7.98 -31.27
C LYS A 577 10.64 8.18 -32.46
N ASN A 578 9.75 7.26 -32.75
CA ASN A 578 8.91 7.27 -33.96
C ASN A 578 7.51 6.73 -33.68
N LEU A 579 6.84 7.30 -32.68
CA LEU A 579 5.44 6.95 -32.36
C LEU A 579 4.49 7.64 -33.35
N PRO A 580 3.44 6.95 -33.85
CA PRO A 580 2.39 7.58 -34.62
C PRO A 580 1.44 8.38 -33.71
N ASP A 581 0.72 9.36 -34.28
CA ASP A 581 -0.14 10.29 -33.52
C ASP A 581 -1.29 9.60 -32.76
N ASN A 582 -1.70 8.42 -33.22
CA ASN A 582 -2.74 7.63 -32.57
C ASN A 582 -2.21 6.70 -31.45
N VAL A 583 -0.97 6.88 -31.00
CA VAL A 583 -0.36 6.12 -29.91
C VAL A 583 -0.07 7.03 -28.73
N THR A 584 -0.53 6.61 -27.55
CA THR A 584 -0.17 7.24 -26.26
C THR A 584 0.52 6.23 -25.37
N VAL A 585 1.72 6.57 -24.88
CA VAL A 585 2.46 5.80 -23.91
C VAL A 585 2.32 6.46 -22.54
N TRP A 586 1.72 5.76 -21.59
CA TRP A 586 1.34 6.29 -20.28
C TRP A 586 2.38 6.03 -19.18
N GLY A 587 3.40 5.20 -19.48
CA GLY A 587 4.33 4.71 -18.47
C GLY A 587 3.68 3.76 -17.46
N GLU A 588 4.28 3.64 -16.29
CA GLU A 588 3.73 2.85 -15.19
C GLU A 588 2.54 3.55 -14.55
N ARG A 589 1.47 2.80 -14.28
CA ARG A 589 0.22 3.32 -13.71
C ARG A 589 -0.27 2.40 -12.59
N THR A 590 -0.87 3.00 -11.57
CA THR A 590 -1.55 2.29 -10.46
C THR A 590 -3.04 2.05 -10.74
N ASP A 591 -3.61 2.80 -11.68
CA ASP A 591 -5.03 2.80 -12.04
C ASP A 591 -5.33 2.00 -13.33
N VAL A 592 -4.63 0.89 -13.56
CA VAL A 592 -4.78 0.03 -14.75
C VAL A 592 -6.25 -0.38 -14.97
N ASN A 593 -7.00 -0.63 -13.90
CA ASN A 593 -8.43 -0.96 -13.97
C ASN A 593 -9.26 0.15 -14.60
N THR A 594 -8.87 1.43 -14.45
CA THR A 594 -9.54 2.55 -15.11
C THR A 594 -9.34 2.47 -16.62
N PHE A 595 -8.14 2.11 -17.09
CA PHE A 595 -7.87 1.87 -18.51
C PHE A 595 -8.64 0.67 -19.05
N MET A 596 -8.66 -0.45 -18.31
CA MET A 596 -9.44 -1.64 -18.68
C MET A 596 -10.93 -1.31 -18.83
N SER A 597 -11.47 -0.48 -17.93
CA SER A 597 -12.88 -0.04 -18.00
C SER A 597 -13.15 0.96 -19.12
N ALA A 598 -12.18 1.79 -19.50
CA ALA A 598 -12.35 2.85 -20.50
C ALA A 598 -12.25 2.37 -21.94
N CYS A 599 -11.43 1.34 -22.21
CA CYS A 599 -11.10 0.89 -23.55
C CYS A 599 -12.17 -0.05 -24.15
N ASP A 600 -12.07 -0.30 -25.45
CA ASP A 600 -12.97 -1.18 -26.22
C ASP A 600 -12.33 -2.53 -26.47
N ALA A 601 -11.00 -2.54 -26.60
CA ALA A 601 -10.24 -3.72 -26.91
C ALA A 601 -8.91 -3.76 -26.14
N PHE A 602 -8.38 -4.95 -26.04
CA PHE A 602 -7.06 -5.23 -25.49
C PHE A 602 -6.22 -5.92 -26.54
N MET A 603 -5.02 -5.42 -26.76
CA MET A 603 -4.07 -5.98 -27.71
C MET A 603 -2.84 -6.49 -26.97
N PHE A 604 -2.58 -7.79 -27.03
CA PHE A 604 -1.52 -8.46 -26.31
C PHE A 604 -0.57 -9.16 -27.28
N ASN A 605 0.50 -8.46 -27.65
CA ASN A 605 1.43 -8.89 -28.69
C ASN A 605 2.50 -9.88 -28.23
N SER A 606 2.44 -10.32 -26.98
CA SER A 606 3.47 -11.19 -26.38
C SER A 606 3.73 -12.44 -27.23
N THR A 607 5.01 -12.75 -27.37
CA THR A 607 5.50 -13.95 -28.03
C THR A 607 5.85 -15.06 -27.02
N TRP A 608 5.93 -14.70 -25.76
CA TRP A 608 6.27 -15.56 -24.64
C TRP A 608 5.48 -15.19 -23.40
N GLU A 609 4.79 -16.16 -22.81
CA GLU A 609 4.02 -15.99 -21.56
C GLU A 609 3.92 -17.29 -20.79
N CYS A 610 3.81 -17.19 -19.47
CA CYS A 610 3.44 -18.29 -18.60
C CYS A 610 1.95 -18.22 -18.29
N SER A 611 1.55 -17.32 -17.39
CA SER A 611 0.17 -17.11 -16.97
C SER A 611 -0.12 -15.61 -16.92
N PRO A 612 -0.42 -14.95 -18.06
CA PRO A 612 -0.51 -13.49 -18.15
C PRO A 612 -1.73 -12.95 -17.42
N LEU A 613 -1.52 -12.26 -16.32
CA LEU A 613 -2.59 -11.63 -15.52
C LEU A 613 -3.30 -10.53 -16.32
N ALA A 614 -2.54 -9.70 -17.04
CA ALA A 614 -3.14 -8.61 -17.84
C ALA A 614 -4.13 -9.12 -18.89
N LEU A 615 -3.87 -10.30 -19.48
CA LEU A 615 -4.80 -10.96 -20.39
C LEU A 615 -6.09 -11.40 -19.68
N ARG A 616 -5.97 -11.98 -18.48
CA ARG A 616 -7.11 -12.38 -17.63
C ARG A 616 -7.93 -11.18 -17.20
N GLU A 617 -7.28 -10.11 -16.79
CA GLU A 617 -7.92 -8.86 -16.40
C GLU A 617 -8.68 -8.23 -17.58
N ALA A 618 -8.10 -8.20 -18.77
CA ALA A 618 -8.75 -7.68 -19.97
C ALA A 618 -10.00 -8.50 -20.36
N ILE A 619 -9.91 -9.81 -20.33
CA ILE A 619 -11.04 -10.72 -20.57
C ILE A 619 -12.12 -10.46 -19.51
N GLY A 620 -11.75 -10.35 -18.23
CA GLY A 620 -12.67 -10.08 -17.13
C GLY A 620 -13.38 -8.73 -17.24
N HIS A 621 -12.77 -7.73 -17.83
CA HIS A 621 -13.41 -6.45 -18.13
C HIS A 621 -14.27 -6.47 -19.41
N GLY A 622 -14.37 -7.62 -20.06
CA GLY A 622 -15.16 -7.79 -21.27
C GLY A 622 -14.57 -7.10 -22.52
N LEU A 623 -13.26 -6.85 -22.51
CA LEU A 623 -12.58 -6.26 -23.66
C LEU A 623 -12.47 -7.28 -24.80
N ILE A 624 -12.65 -6.82 -26.04
CA ILE A 624 -12.31 -7.65 -27.22
C ILE A 624 -10.79 -7.84 -27.20
N THR A 625 -10.35 -9.07 -26.98
CA THR A 625 -8.97 -9.35 -26.69
C THR A 625 -8.25 -10.01 -27.86
N PHE A 626 -7.26 -9.32 -28.38
CA PHE A 626 -6.40 -9.79 -29.47
C PHE A 626 -5.08 -10.32 -28.87
N SER A 627 -4.72 -11.57 -29.13
CA SER A 627 -3.49 -12.18 -28.64
C SER A 627 -3.08 -13.36 -29.51
N ARG A 628 -1.78 -13.68 -29.55
CA ARG A 628 -1.37 -15.01 -30.06
C ARG A 628 -1.91 -16.10 -29.16
N ASP A 629 -2.32 -17.21 -29.76
CA ASP A 629 -2.66 -18.44 -29.03
C ASP A 629 -1.36 -19.23 -28.81
N LEU A 630 -0.67 -18.93 -27.71
CA LEU A 630 0.64 -19.51 -27.42
C LEU A 630 0.49 -20.98 -26.91
N PRO A 631 1.41 -21.87 -27.29
CA PRO A 631 1.40 -23.28 -26.81
C PRO A 631 1.38 -23.40 -25.28
N GLN A 632 1.95 -22.42 -24.58
CA GLN A 632 1.98 -22.36 -23.11
C GLN A 632 0.60 -22.16 -22.48
N TYR A 633 -0.36 -21.64 -23.24
CA TYR A 633 -1.73 -21.42 -22.74
C TYR A 633 -2.54 -22.71 -22.63
N LYS A 634 -2.16 -23.76 -23.37
CA LYS A 634 -2.89 -25.01 -23.35
C LYS A 634 -4.41 -24.85 -23.50
N ASP A 635 -4.81 -24.07 -24.49
CA ASP A 635 -6.20 -23.74 -24.82
C ASP A 635 -6.93 -22.89 -23.75
N MET A 636 -6.26 -22.46 -22.71
CA MET A 636 -6.82 -21.68 -21.58
C MET A 636 -7.56 -20.42 -22.03
N PHE A 637 -7.01 -19.72 -23.03
CA PHE A 637 -7.53 -18.45 -23.52
C PHE A 637 -8.19 -18.54 -24.90
N THR A 638 -8.05 -19.66 -25.60
CA THR A 638 -8.56 -19.85 -26.98
C THR A 638 -10.03 -19.44 -27.14
N PRO A 639 -10.94 -19.74 -26.19
CA PRO A 639 -12.34 -19.31 -26.31
C PRO A 639 -12.56 -17.81 -26.14
N TYR A 640 -11.60 -17.08 -25.62
CA TYR A 640 -11.75 -15.67 -25.18
C TYR A 640 -10.96 -14.70 -26.04
N ILE A 641 -10.03 -15.15 -26.87
CA ILE A 641 -9.17 -14.31 -27.68
C ILE A 641 -9.56 -14.35 -29.15
N VAL A 642 -9.20 -13.28 -29.85
CA VAL A 642 -9.12 -13.21 -31.30
C VAL A 642 -7.66 -13.46 -31.66
N PRO A 643 -7.30 -14.61 -32.27
CA PRO A 643 -5.91 -15.01 -32.41
C PRO A 643 -5.17 -14.15 -33.43
N PHE A 644 -4.02 -13.61 -33.03
CA PHE A 644 -3.05 -12.97 -33.91
C PHE A 644 -2.12 -14.03 -34.52
N THR A 645 -1.73 -13.79 -35.77
CA THR A 645 -0.75 -14.57 -36.53
C THR A 645 0.62 -13.86 -36.56
N ASP A 646 1.57 -14.42 -37.30
CA ASP A 646 2.85 -13.75 -37.56
C ASP A 646 2.79 -12.76 -38.73
N ASP A 647 1.65 -12.68 -39.43
CA ASP A 647 1.41 -11.70 -40.50
C ASP A 647 0.80 -10.40 -39.94
N LEU A 648 1.59 -9.33 -39.98
CA LEU A 648 1.19 -8.02 -39.47
C LEU A 648 -0.03 -7.44 -40.18
N HIS A 649 -0.16 -7.64 -41.49
CA HIS A 649 -1.30 -7.10 -42.27
C HIS A 649 -2.57 -7.89 -42.00
N GLU A 650 -2.47 -9.20 -41.84
CA GLU A 650 -3.60 -10.04 -41.46
C GLU A 650 -4.11 -9.63 -40.06
N ASN A 651 -3.22 -9.37 -39.13
CA ASN A 651 -3.57 -8.90 -37.77
C ASN A 651 -4.30 -7.54 -37.80
N VAL A 652 -3.84 -6.60 -38.65
CA VAL A 652 -4.50 -5.30 -38.85
C VAL A 652 -5.90 -5.47 -39.43
N ASP A 653 -6.04 -6.28 -40.49
CA ASP A 653 -7.35 -6.51 -41.14
C ASP A 653 -8.32 -7.19 -40.18
N GLN A 654 -7.85 -8.14 -39.39
CA GLN A 654 -8.63 -8.84 -38.38
C GLN A 654 -9.09 -7.87 -37.28
N LEU A 655 -8.17 -7.05 -36.74
CA LEU A 655 -8.48 -6.04 -35.72
C LEU A 655 -9.56 -5.06 -36.20
N ILE A 656 -9.38 -4.47 -37.38
CA ILE A 656 -10.32 -3.52 -37.93
C ILE A 656 -11.70 -4.17 -38.19
N ARG A 657 -11.72 -5.36 -38.78
CA ARG A 657 -12.96 -6.09 -39.08
C ARG A 657 -13.73 -6.40 -37.81
N THR A 658 -13.03 -6.93 -36.78
CA THR A 658 -13.63 -7.32 -35.51
C THR A 658 -14.21 -6.10 -34.78
N LEU A 659 -13.45 -4.99 -34.70
CA LEU A 659 -13.88 -3.79 -33.96
C LEU A 659 -14.95 -2.97 -34.69
N LYS A 660 -15.12 -3.17 -35.99
CA LYS A 660 -16.20 -2.52 -36.78
C LYS A 660 -17.43 -3.40 -36.97
N SER A 661 -17.36 -4.70 -36.65
CA SER A 661 -18.53 -5.55 -36.64
C SER A 661 -19.45 -5.15 -35.48
N SER A 662 -20.75 -5.06 -35.75
CA SER A 662 -21.78 -4.80 -34.72
C SER A 662 -22.16 -6.07 -33.93
N GLU A 663 -21.48 -7.17 -34.13
CA GLU A 663 -21.72 -8.40 -33.39
C GLU A 663 -21.20 -8.26 -31.99
N ASP A 664 -22.10 -8.35 -31.02
CA ASP A 664 -21.75 -8.50 -29.63
C ASP A 664 -20.92 -9.78 -29.46
N GLN A 665 -19.62 -9.64 -29.32
CA GLN A 665 -18.68 -10.73 -29.05
C GLN A 665 -18.81 -11.23 -27.60
N GLY A 666 -19.97 -11.05 -26.98
CA GLY A 666 -20.30 -11.43 -25.60
C GLY A 666 -19.93 -12.88 -25.30
N LYS A 667 -18.64 -13.11 -25.12
CA LYS A 667 -18.12 -14.39 -24.62
C LYS A 667 -18.50 -14.48 -23.15
N ASN A 668 -19.18 -15.52 -22.77
CA ASN A 668 -19.47 -15.80 -21.37
C ASN A 668 -18.13 -15.91 -20.62
N ILE A 669 -17.86 -14.94 -19.76
CA ILE A 669 -16.75 -15.02 -18.83
C ILE A 669 -17.03 -16.23 -17.93
N PRO A 670 -16.08 -17.16 -17.76
CA PRO A 670 -16.30 -18.31 -16.90
C PRO A 670 -16.59 -17.83 -15.49
N ASP A 671 -17.51 -18.50 -14.81
CA ASP A 671 -17.79 -18.27 -13.39
C ASP A 671 -16.55 -18.72 -12.59
N ASN A 672 -15.56 -17.84 -12.52
CA ASN A 672 -14.29 -18.07 -11.87
C ASN A 672 -14.25 -17.35 -10.52
N ASP A 673 -14.44 -18.14 -9.51
CA ASP A 673 -14.56 -17.71 -8.15
C ASP A 673 -13.18 -17.51 -7.50
N LEU A 674 -12.90 -16.30 -7.04
CA LEU A 674 -11.70 -15.99 -6.22
C LEU A 674 -11.69 -16.84 -4.93
N GLN A 675 -12.86 -17.20 -4.41
CA GLN A 675 -12.98 -18.11 -3.27
C GLN A 675 -12.42 -19.50 -3.63
N ARG A 676 -12.65 -19.99 -4.84
CA ARG A 676 -12.07 -21.25 -5.31
C ARG A 676 -10.55 -21.18 -5.36
N PHE A 677 -9.99 -20.09 -5.85
CA PHE A 677 -8.53 -19.90 -5.87
C PHE A 677 -7.95 -19.92 -4.45
N THR A 678 -8.60 -19.24 -3.52
CA THR A 678 -8.22 -19.22 -2.10
C THR A 678 -8.35 -20.63 -1.50
N GLN A 679 -9.46 -21.33 -1.73
CA GLN A 679 -9.70 -22.66 -1.19
C GLN A 679 -8.70 -23.67 -1.72
N GLN A 680 -8.34 -23.62 -3.00
CA GLN A 680 -7.30 -24.47 -3.58
C GLN A 680 -5.95 -24.29 -2.87
N HIS A 681 -5.57 -23.05 -2.53
CA HIS A 681 -4.35 -22.79 -1.76
C HIS A 681 -4.42 -23.40 -0.36
N ILE A 682 -5.54 -23.22 0.35
CA ILE A 682 -5.74 -23.78 1.69
C ILE A 682 -5.59 -25.31 1.64
N ASP A 683 -6.32 -25.98 0.74
CA ASP A 683 -6.35 -27.43 0.63
C ASP A 683 -4.95 -27.98 0.31
N TRP A 684 -4.23 -27.35 -0.63
CA TRP A 684 -2.92 -27.82 -1.04
C TRP A 684 -1.80 -27.47 -0.06
N TYR A 685 -1.89 -26.33 0.67
CA TYR A 685 -0.99 -26.07 1.78
C TYR A 685 -1.19 -27.08 2.91
N GLN A 686 -2.46 -27.41 3.23
CA GLN A 686 -2.74 -28.43 4.23
C GLN A 686 -2.23 -29.80 3.78
N GLN A 687 -2.48 -30.20 2.56
CA GLN A 687 -1.95 -31.46 2.02
C GLN A 687 -0.42 -31.51 2.01
N THR A 688 0.23 -30.36 1.72
CA THR A 688 1.69 -30.25 1.76
C THR A 688 2.21 -30.43 3.19
N LEU A 689 1.53 -29.88 4.20
CA LEU A 689 1.87 -30.05 5.60
C LEU A 689 1.73 -31.52 6.03
N ASP A 690 0.68 -32.18 5.62
CA ASP A 690 0.34 -33.56 6.01
C ASP A 690 1.18 -34.61 5.27
N THR A 691 1.77 -34.26 4.11
CA THR A 691 2.58 -35.18 3.32
C THR A 691 3.99 -35.28 3.88
N PRO A 692 4.47 -36.42 4.31
CA PRO A 692 5.86 -36.60 4.72
C PRO A 692 6.83 -36.23 3.60
N ARG A 693 7.92 -35.57 3.94
CA ARG A 693 8.98 -35.26 2.97
C ARG A 693 9.61 -36.56 2.48
N GLY A 694 9.61 -36.75 1.17
CA GLY A 694 10.26 -37.89 0.55
C GLY A 694 11.79 -37.86 0.73
N PRO A 695 12.48 -39.00 0.54
CA PRO A 695 13.94 -39.01 0.56
C PRO A 695 14.47 -38.11 -0.57
N LYS A 696 15.47 -37.28 -0.27
CA LYS A 696 16.14 -36.45 -1.27
C LYS A 696 16.69 -37.36 -2.37
N GLN A 697 16.34 -37.08 -3.64
CA GLN A 697 16.96 -37.77 -4.74
C GLN A 697 18.44 -37.38 -4.87
N PRO A 698 19.33 -38.32 -5.18
CA PRO A 698 20.72 -37.99 -5.42
C PRO A 698 20.82 -37.06 -6.62
N ILE A 699 21.46 -35.91 -6.37
CA ILE A 699 21.60 -34.84 -7.35
C ILE A 699 22.66 -35.29 -8.39
N LYS A 700 22.27 -35.36 -9.65
CA LYS A 700 23.25 -35.56 -10.73
C LYS A 700 23.91 -34.21 -11.09
N PRO A 701 25.26 -34.16 -11.17
CA PRO A 701 25.95 -32.96 -11.63
C PRO A 701 25.46 -32.56 -13.04
N SER A 702 25.20 -31.25 -13.22
CA SER A 702 24.82 -30.73 -14.52
C SER A 702 25.47 -29.36 -14.77
N TRP A 703 25.70 -29.00 -16.02
CA TRP A 703 26.38 -27.79 -16.45
C TRP A 703 25.87 -27.30 -17.80
N LYS A 704 26.02 -26.01 -18.05
CA LYS A 704 25.76 -25.34 -19.32
C LYS A 704 27.07 -24.76 -19.84
N ILE A 705 27.38 -25.01 -21.10
CA ILE A 705 28.56 -24.46 -21.77
C ILE A 705 28.07 -23.42 -22.78
N GLU A 706 28.60 -22.21 -22.67
CA GLU A 706 28.33 -21.10 -23.58
C GLU A 706 29.61 -20.63 -24.25
N TYR A 707 29.52 -20.25 -25.52
CA TYR A 707 30.64 -19.81 -26.34
C TYR A 707 30.44 -18.34 -26.74
N ILE A 708 30.68 -17.44 -25.80
CA ILE A 708 30.70 -16.01 -26.04
C ILE A 708 32.12 -15.51 -25.65
N ASP A 709 32.92 -15.10 -26.59
CA ASP A 709 34.33 -14.71 -26.36
C ASP A 709 35.20 -15.78 -25.65
N GLY A 710 35.02 -17.07 -26.04
CA GLY A 710 35.68 -18.22 -25.44
C GLY A 710 34.73 -19.07 -24.56
N PRO A 711 35.21 -20.19 -24.02
CA PRO A 711 34.32 -21.11 -23.24
C PRO A 711 33.99 -20.52 -21.89
N LYS A 712 32.68 -20.53 -21.59
CA LYS A 712 32.16 -20.25 -20.29
C LYS A 712 31.40 -21.49 -19.80
N LEU A 713 31.84 -22.04 -18.67
CA LEU A 713 31.17 -23.13 -18.00
C LEU A 713 30.30 -22.57 -16.88
N THR A 714 29.00 -22.79 -16.92
CA THR A 714 28.11 -22.56 -15.81
C THR A 714 27.82 -23.88 -15.13
N CYS A 715 28.19 -24.02 -13.87
CA CYS A 715 27.84 -25.18 -13.07
C CYS A 715 26.40 -25.04 -12.60
N VAL A 716 25.48 -25.74 -13.22
CA VAL A 716 24.06 -25.74 -12.87
C VAL A 716 23.85 -26.55 -11.59
N ASN A 717 24.56 -27.65 -11.47
CA ASN A 717 24.48 -28.51 -10.29
C ASN A 717 25.84 -29.21 -10.05
N ALA A 718 26.44 -28.96 -8.90
CA ALA A 718 27.72 -29.57 -8.53
C ALA A 718 27.61 -31.01 -7.98
N GLY A 719 26.40 -31.47 -7.62
CA GLY A 719 26.23 -32.76 -6.96
C GLY A 719 26.74 -32.76 -5.50
N SER A 720 26.82 -33.96 -4.93
CA SER A 720 27.35 -34.20 -3.58
C SER A 720 28.87 -34.40 -3.56
N GLU A 721 29.49 -34.61 -4.71
CA GLU A 721 30.92 -34.82 -4.88
C GLU A 721 31.51 -33.60 -5.60
N GLY A 722 32.64 -33.08 -5.14
CA GLY A 722 33.28 -31.90 -5.71
C GLY A 722 33.63 -32.11 -7.18
N LEU A 723 33.03 -31.32 -8.07
CA LEU A 723 33.39 -31.31 -9.49
C LEU A 723 34.63 -30.46 -9.74
N ARG A 724 35.44 -30.92 -10.67
CA ARG A 724 36.62 -30.21 -11.18
C ARG A 724 36.47 -30.00 -12.70
N ALA A 725 36.86 -28.84 -13.18
CA ALA A 725 36.96 -28.55 -14.62
C ALA A 725 38.36 -28.17 -15.03
N GLU A 726 38.73 -28.48 -16.25
CA GLU A 726 39.96 -28.06 -16.87
C GLU A 726 39.67 -27.42 -18.22
N PHE A 727 40.16 -26.21 -18.44
CA PHE A 727 40.09 -25.48 -19.71
C PHE A 727 41.45 -25.54 -20.40
N TRP A 728 41.47 -26.07 -21.59
CA TRP A 728 42.67 -26.29 -22.41
C TRP A 728 42.60 -25.45 -23.68
N ASP A 729 43.74 -24.82 -24.08
CA ASP A 729 43.96 -24.21 -25.39
C ASP A 729 45.00 -25.06 -26.12
N GLY A 730 44.57 -25.89 -27.05
CA GLY A 730 45.42 -26.91 -27.66
C GLY A 730 45.95 -27.91 -26.62
N SER A 731 47.26 -27.95 -26.41
CA SER A 731 47.93 -28.78 -25.40
C SER A 731 48.13 -28.09 -24.04
N ASP A 732 47.83 -26.81 -23.93
CA ASP A 732 48.12 -26.01 -22.76
C ASP A 732 46.94 -25.90 -21.82
N LEU A 733 47.10 -26.34 -20.55
CA LEU A 733 46.14 -26.12 -19.49
C LEU A 733 46.10 -24.65 -19.10
N VAL A 734 44.99 -23.99 -19.31
CA VAL A 734 44.86 -22.53 -19.12
C VAL A 734 44.19 -22.19 -17.79
N TYR A 735 43.19 -23.00 -17.38
CA TYR A 735 42.46 -22.77 -16.18
C TYR A 735 41.89 -24.07 -15.64
N ALA A 736 42.02 -24.32 -14.34
CA ALA A 736 41.57 -25.54 -13.72
C ALA A 736 40.88 -25.23 -12.34
N PRO A 737 39.60 -24.80 -12.34
CA PRO A 737 38.89 -24.59 -11.10
C PRO A 737 38.53 -25.93 -10.45
N ASP A 738 38.86 -26.06 -9.16
CA ASP A 738 38.46 -27.17 -8.33
C ASP A 738 37.19 -26.79 -7.54
N ASN A 739 36.42 -27.77 -7.11
CA ASN A 739 35.20 -27.59 -6.31
C ASN A 739 34.19 -26.65 -6.98
N LEU A 740 33.75 -26.99 -8.18
CA LEU A 740 32.75 -26.21 -8.89
C LEU A 740 31.47 -26.09 -8.04
N GLN A 741 31.01 -24.86 -7.88
CA GLN A 741 29.83 -24.55 -7.08
C GLN A 741 28.59 -24.35 -7.97
N THR A 742 27.48 -24.90 -7.57
CA THR A 742 26.19 -24.71 -8.25
C THR A 742 25.87 -23.21 -8.37
N GLY A 743 25.46 -22.79 -9.55
CA GLY A 743 25.13 -21.39 -9.85
C GLY A 743 26.30 -20.52 -10.24
N TYR A 744 27.55 -20.96 -10.07
CA TYR A 744 28.72 -20.22 -10.49
C TYR A 744 29.11 -20.55 -11.93
N TRP A 745 29.69 -19.54 -12.58
CA TRP A 745 30.29 -19.72 -13.90
C TRP A 745 31.80 -19.57 -13.82
N TYR A 746 32.48 -20.29 -14.69
CA TYR A 746 33.94 -20.37 -14.76
C TYR A 746 34.36 -20.03 -16.16
N LYS A 747 35.21 -19.03 -16.27
CA LYS A 747 35.78 -18.58 -17.56
C LYS A 747 37.23 -18.23 -17.39
N PRO A 748 38.15 -18.77 -18.23
CA PRO A 748 39.55 -18.37 -18.21
C PRO A 748 39.71 -16.88 -18.56
N ALA A 749 40.71 -16.23 -17.97
CA ALA A 749 40.97 -14.80 -18.18
C ALA A 749 41.48 -14.45 -19.58
N ARG A 750 41.86 -15.41 -20.40
CA ARG A 750 42.45 -15.22 -21.72
C ARG A 750 41.39 -14.92 -22.78
N ARG A 751 41.64 -13.91 -23.64
CA ARG A 751 40.66 -13.45 -24.65
C ARG A 751 40.82 -14.07 -26.05
N TRP A 752 41.94 -14.73 -26.38
CA TRP A 752 42.24 -15.24 -27.72
C TRP A 752 42.58 -16.73 -27.66
N TRP A 753 41.80 -17.53 -28.33
CA TRP A 753 41.86 -18.99 -28.35
C TRP A 753 41.96 -19.47 -29.80
N THR A 754 42.85 -20.40 -30.03
CA THR A 754 43.00 -21.01 -31.35
C THR A 754 42.36 -22.38 -31.42
N GLU A 755 42.47 -23.17 -30.35
CA GLU A 755 41.92 -24.49 -30.25
C GLU A 755 41.79 -24.87 -28.77
N TRP A 756 40.61 -25.18 -28.28
CA TRP A 756 40.42 -25.42 -26.87
C TRP A 756 39.51 -26.61 -26.55
N THR A 757 39.72 -27.21 -25.39
CA THR A 757 39.00 -28.34 -24.86
C THR A 757 38.63 -28.06 -23.39
N LEU A 758 37.40 -28.37 -23.04
CA LEU A 758 36.90 -28.41 -21.65
C LEU A 758 36.81 -29.89 -21.21
N LYS A 759 37.47 -30.22 -20.13
CA LYS A 759 37.36 -31.53 -19.48
C LYS A 759 36.70 -31.33 -18.11
N LEU A 760 35.71 -32.17 -17.80
CA LEU A 760 35.04 -32.21 -16.52
C LEU A 760 35.34 -33.55 -15.83
N TYR A 761 35.65 -33.45 -14.55
CA TYR A 761 35.96 -34.59 -13.70
C TYR A 761 35.01 -34.59 -12.51
N THR A 762 34.48 -35.76 -12.16
CA THR A 762 33.67 -36.04 -10.98
C THR A 762 34.51 -36.52 -9.82
#